data_8b067852bb023f715578152e462e2b11
#
_entry.id   8b067852bb023f715578152e462e2b11
#
_cell.length_a   1.000
_cell.length_b   1.000
_cell.length_c   1.000
_cell.angle_alpha   90.00
_cell.angle_beta   90.00
_cell.angle_gamma   90.00
#
_symmetry.space_group_name_H-M   'P 1'
#
loop_
_entity.id
_entity.type
_entity.pdbx_description
1 polymer ?
#
loop_
_entity_poly.entity_id
_entity_poly.type
_entity_poly.pdbx_seq_one_letter_code
_entity_poly.pdbx_strand_id
1 'polypeptide(L)'
;MTSPATALPSISRDEFGEFFAALDAALDAALNSAPNEAPKEKQKRYPFSWQEEVLDHICEHGVWPERINAPTGSGKSSVVDIHLFANALAAVGAAPRVPRRLCVTVGRRALVDSQATRADNILGCMKKALTDGSGEPDILRRVAEALQSFQTRNDEKESNPFETGHIRGELSNRNLPVTDISACAIIAATPDMYGSRALFRGYGSTKAARPRETALLTMDTVMVLDEAHMNRQLLHTTQRIAELQKREVNLGIPTLQVVETTATPSTEDSDSTTLGVDIEALDSPNDEKLRDRVYSHKELVLRPIDKWDGKPGNRAVVDATVDAIKKFLAHREAGGGSEEAHTIGCIVNHVRTAIAIKEALVKNKVLEKAEEVQLLVGRMRPYDLENLQNKHRKLFTTEGDKSVKVVVATQTLEVGIDVDFADLVTELAPASSLAQRFGRVNRLGHRTDSKVVVIEPASGDSVKKDAPPYKAVDLSNAYGWLEALNGAENPSVNPAAMVKNPPVQSSPERLLYQRPEWPDLLEFSRTDENPYDEPDLDLWLHDSLDAETAMGGVIVRDNLPSNTSAAMEILKTSYFAPSDRETFPANLKILQEILDYQDEHGVKPRKFLYRQGEISLWQDADHGEESRQSLAPGDVLLLDMGSVPFTNQGIAVTQRELPSTKDKLEAVPFPKGIKLYVYEKCADREKDFREYLGLSPEEVAELLDSQSSGSETRIASELSTEAEDGQEVISWYAKVTNATEKKSVEGSDTAQELVLADPVLLDDHQNDVAERTRQLAENLGLAPEFSEALELAAKYHDEGKRDLRFQQMLGADPEAGALAKSGHRSVAEAYRARSRSALPRGWRHEQLSALMVAASPEKVGEHRDLVLRIIGCSHGHGRFSFAHDADFLLKEGYLPEGLDYEALKEQATRLFNVGYWDNLMEQTSRTYGPYATAYLEAVERAADAQISREGH
;
A
#
# COMPACT_ATOMS: atom_id res chain seq x y z
N MET A 1 -2.18 18.96 36.75
CA MET A 1 -2.96 20.22 36.56
C MET A 1 -3.59 20.08 35.18
N THR A 2 -4.87 19.77 35.11
CA THR A 2 -5.61 19.68 33.85
C THR A 2 -5.60 21.04 33.16
N SER A 3 -4.96 21.11 32.02
CA SER A 3 -5.07 22.29 31.11
C SER A 3 -6.56 22.52 30.82
N PRO A 4 -7.05 23.76 30.76
CA PRO A 4 -8.44 24.02 30.41
C PRO A 4 -8.68 23.46 29.01
N ALA A 5 -9.66 22.56 28.88
CA ALA A 5 -10.09 22.05 27.59
C ALA A 5 -10.33 23.24 26.64
N THR A 6 -9.51 23.39 25.65
CA THR A 6 -9.70 24.41 24.61
C THR A 6 -11.05 24.12 23.96
N ALA A 7 -11.94 25.10 23.92
CA ALA A 7 -13.24 24.92 23.29
C ALA A 7 -13.04 24.53 21.82
N LEU A 8 -13.72 23.48 21.39
CA LEU A 8 -13.66 23.04 20.00
C LEU A 8 -14.10 24.19 19.07
N PRO A 9 -13.52 24.33 17.89
CA PRO A 9 -13.87 25.34 16.92
C PRO A 9 -15.34 25.17 16.46
N SER A 10 -15.99 26.22 16.05
CA SER A 10 -17.31 26.15 15.40
C SER A 10 -17.09 25.87 13.92
N ILE A 11 -17.72 24.82 13.39
CA ILE A 11 -17.72 24.46 11.98
C ILE A 11 -19.15 24.12 11.59
N SER A 12 -19.63 24.68 10.46
CA SER A 12 -20.94 24.36 9.91
C SER A 12 -20.83 23.69 8.54
N ARG A 13 -21.86 22.94 8.14
CA ARG A 13 -21.95 22.29 6.85
C ARG A 13 -21.77 23.24 5.67
N ASP A 14 -22.37 24.45 5.76
CA ASP A 14 -22.33 25.45 4.69
C ASP A 14 -20.92 25.96 4.38
N GLU A 15 -19.95 25.72 5.27
CA GLU A 15 -18.55 26.13 5.10
C GLU A 15 -17.74 25.11 4.26
N PHE A 16 -18.33 24.02 3.76
CA PHE A 16 -17.62 23.05 2.93
C PHE A 16 -17.01 23.68 1.66
N GLY A 17 -17.77 24.56 1.01
CA GLY A 17 -17.27 25.29 -0.17
C GLY A 17 -16.05 26.15 0.14
N GLU A 18 -16.02 26.81 1.30
CA GLU A 18 -14.88 27.60 1.76
C GLU A 18 -13.67 26.73 2.09
N PHE A 19 -13.89 25.62 2.80
CA PHE A 19 -12.85 24.63 3.11
C PHE A 19 -12.22 24.08 1.84
N PHE A 20 -13.05 23.66 0.88
CA PHE A 20 -12.58 23.08 -0.38
C PHE A 20 -11.73 24.09 -1.17
N ALA A 21 -12.17 25.33 -1.26
CA ALA A 21 -11.45 26.39 -1.96
C ALA A 21 -10.14 26.78 -1.26
N ALA A 22 -10.13 26.81 0.07
CA ALA A 22 -8.93 27.10 0.86
C ALA A 22 -7.89 25.98 0.72
N LEU A 23 -8.34 24.73 0.76
CA LEU A 23 -7.48 23.56 0.60
C LEU A 23 -6.86 23.50 -0.81
N ASP A 24 -7.66 23.70 -1.86
CA ASP A 24 -7.18 23.74 -3.26
C ASP A 24 -6.12 24.83 -3.45
N ALA A 25 -6.33 26.03 -2.89
CA ALA A 25 -5.37 27.13 -2.94
C ALA A 25 -4.07 26.80 -2.17
N ALA A 26 -4.17 26.16 -1.02
CA ALA A 26 -3.00 25.76 -0.21
C ALA A 26 -2.18 24.67 -0.92
N LEU A 27 -2.83 23.69 -1.54
CA LEU A 27 -2.18 22.63 -2.33
C LEU A 27 -1.49 23.22 -3.57
N ASP A 28 -2.13 24.12 -4.29
CA ASP A 28 -1.53 24.81 -5.44
C ASP A 28 -0.29 25.63 -5.01
N ALA A 29 -0.35 26.33 -3.88
CA ALA A 29 0.78 27.07 -3.34
C ALA A 29 1.95 26.16 -2.94
N ALA A 30 1.67 25.01 -2.35
CA ALA A 30 2.68 24.01 -1.98
C ALA A 30 3.37 23.39 -3.19
N LEU A 31 2.64 23.16 -4.27
CA LEU A 31 3.18 22.57 -5.51
C LEU A 31 3.98 23.57 -6.36
N ASN A 32 3.63 24.86 -6.31
CA ASN A 32 4.23 25.92 -7.15
C ASN A 32 5.31 26.74 -6.42
N SER A 33 5.81 26.31 -5.27
CA SER A 33 6.87 26.98 -4.50
C SER A 33 8.25 26.90 -5.17
N ALA A 34 8.35 27.08 -6.49
CA ALA A 34 9.62 27.34 -7.16
C ALA A 34 10.06 28.80 -6.86
N PRO A 35 11.33 29.06 -6.50
CA PRO A 35 11.75 30.33 -5.86
C PRO A 35 11.68 31.58 -6.73
N ASN A 36 11.13 31.56 -7.95
CA ASN A 36 11.23 32.70 -8.88
C ASN A 36 9.96 33.02 -9.73
N GLU A 37 8.81 32.43 -9.47
CA GLU A 37 7.58 32.84 -10.18
C GLU A 37 6.60 33.52 -9.22
N ALA A 38 6.17 34.74 -9.55
CA ALA A 38 5.11 35.42 -8.82
C ALA A 38 3.81 34.60 -8.91
N PRO A 39 3.08 34.44 -7.79
CA PRO A 39 1.81 33.70 -7.78
C PRO A 39 0.83 34.34 -8.74
N LYS A 40 0.42 33.61 -9.80
CA LYS A 40 -0.71 33.99 -10.62
C LYS A 40 -1.97 33.81 -9.75
N GLU A 41 -2.78 34.84 -9.59
CA GLU A 41 -4.11 34.72 -8.99
C GLU A 41 -4.93 33.70 -9.83
N LYS A 42 -5.00 32.47 -9.34
CA LYS A 42 -5.90 31.45 -9.90
C LYS A 42 -7.29 31.64 -9.28
N GLN A 43 -8.32 31.46 -10.11
CA GLN A 43 -9.70 31.49 -9.67
C GLN A 43 -9.93 30.38 -8.62
N LYS A 44 -10.54 30.72 -7.47
CA LYS A 44 -10.92 29.77 -6.42
C LYS A 44 -11.75 28.63 -7.00
N ARG A 45 -11.43 27.38 -6.63
CA ARG A 45 -12.21 26.21 -6.98
C ARG A 45 -13.17 25.86 -5.85
N TYR A 46 -14.43 25.69 -6.20
CA TYR A 46 -15.48 25.24 -5.31
C TYR A 46 -15.84 23.79 -5.62
N PRO A 47 -16.46 23.04 -4.69
CA PRO A 47 -16.92 21.70 -4.94
C PRO A 47 -17.99 21.68 -6.03
N PHE A 48 -18.06 20.60 -6.80
CA PHE A 48 -19.17 20.35 -7.71
C PHE A 48 -20.43 19.95 -6.91
N SER A 49 -21.60 20.15 -7.48
CA SER A 49 -22.88 19.85 -6.82
C SER A 49 -22.96 18.42 -6.28
N TRP A 50 -22.49 17.43 -7.04
CA TRP A 50 -22.48 16.04 -6.60
C TRP A 50 -21.59 15.77 -5.36
N GLN A 51 -20.54 16.56 -5.15
CA GLN A 51 -19.66 16.46 -3.98
C GLN A 51 -20.34 17.01 -2.74
N GLU A 52 -21.10 18.09 -2.90
CA GLU A 52 -21.96 18.66 -1.85
C GLU A 52 -23.09 17.67 -1.49
N GLU A 53 -23.74 17.05 -2.46
CA GLU A 53 -24.78 16.03 -2.25
C GLU A 53 -24.26 14.81 -1.48
N VAL A 54 -23.05 14.33 -1.79
CA VAL A 54 -22.43 13.23 -1.03
C VAL A 54 -22.17 13.63 0.41
N LEU A 55 -21.64 14.83 0.65
CA LEU A 55 -21.45 15.34 2.02
C LEU A 55 -22.79 15.45 2.75
N ASP A 56 -23.82 15.95 2.08
CA ASP A 56 -25.16 16.11 2.60
C ASP A 56 -25.73 14.79 3.07
N HIS A 57 -25.66 13.78 2.22
CA HIS A 57 -26.07 12.43 2.54
C HIS A 57 -25.34 11.88 3.77
N ILE A 58 -24.02 12.06 3.84
CA ILE A 58 -23.22 11.64 4.99
C ILE A 58 -23.66 12.36 6.27
N CYS A 59 -23.88 13.68 6.20
CA CYS A 59 -24.30 14.47 7.34
C CYS A 59 -25.72 14.14 7.81
N GLU A 60 -26.61 13.72 6.91
CA GLU A 60 -27.97 13.35 7.26
C GLU A 60 -28.09 11.93 7.82
N HIS A 61 -27.33 10.99 7.29
CA HIS A 61 -27.50 9.57 7.58
C HIS A 61 -26.36 8.95 8.42
N GLY A 62 -25.21 9.61 8.57
CA GLY A 62 -24.02 9.08 9.24
C GLY A 62 -23.33 7.95 8.46
N VAL A 63 -23.73 7.72 7.21
CA VAL A 63 -23.20 6.67 6.34
C VAL A 63 -22.89 7.22 4.95
N TRP A 64 -21.93 6.63 4.30
CA TRP A 64 -21.59 6.92 2.90
C TRP A 64 -22.61 6.29 1.95
N PRO A 65 -22.84 6.86 0.74
CA PRO A 65 -23.62 6.18 -0.29
C PRO A 65 -22.92 4.91 -0.73
N GLU A 66 -23.65 3.88 -1.09
CA GLU A 66 -23.08 2.61 -1.54
C GLU A 66 -22.37 2.74 -2.89
N ARG A 67 -22.80 3.70 -3.71
CA ARG A 67 -22.26 3.94 -5.05
C ARG A 67 -22.11 5.42 -5.35
N ILE A 68 -20.94 5.78 -5.94
CA ILE A 68 -20.70 7.10 -6.52
C ILE A 68 -20.50 6.96 -8.01
N ASN A 69 -21.46 7.43 -8.79
CA ASN A 69 -21.40 7.42 -10.24
C ASN A 69 -20.86 8.75 -10.77
N ALA A 70 -19.60 8.77 -11.16
CA ALA A 70 -18.93 9.99 -11.58
C ALA A 70 -17.96 9.73 -12.73
N PRO A 71 -18.11 10.42 -13.89
CA PRO A 71 -17.25 10.24 -15.06
C PRO A 71 -15.78 10.50 -14.76
N THR A 72 -14.90 10.01 -15.62
CA THR A 72 -13.47 10.35 -15.54
C THR A 72 -13.29 11.86 -15.66
N GLY A 73 -12.53 12.45 -14.72
CA GLY A 73 -12.30 13.89 -14.68
C GLY A 73 -13.31 14.71 -13.88
N SER A 74 -14.33 14.09 -13.28
CA SER A 74 -15.33 14.74 -12.44
C SER A 74 -14.89 15.04 -11.01
N GLY A 75 -13.63 14.77 -10.66
CA GLY A 75 -13.12 15.05 -9.32
C GLY A 75 -13.36 13.97 -8.27
N LYS A 76 -13.44 12.67 -8.66
CA LYS A 76 -13.62 11.54 -7.73
C LYS A 76 -12.64 11.52 -6.54
N SER A 77 -11.42 12.02 -6.72
CA SER A 77 -10.40 12.08 -5.66
C SER A 77 -10.77 12.99 -4.48
N SER A 78 -11.80 13.85 -4.60
CA SER A 78 -12.30 14.68 -3.51
C SER A 78 -13.06 13.92 -2.41
N VAL A 79 -13.24 12.60 -2.56
CA VAL A 79 -13.73 11.75 -1.46
C VAL A 79 -12.88 11.91 -0.20
N VAL A 80 -11.58 12.22 -0.34
CA VAL A 80 -10.69 12.55 0.77
C VAL A 80 -11.10 13.84 1.45
N ASP A 81 -11.40 14.89 0.67
CA ASP A 81 -11.78 16.20 1.18
C ASP A 81 -13.13 16.14 1.91
N ILE A 82 -14.10 15.43 1.31
CA ILE A 82 -15.41 15.14 1.90
C ILE A 82 -15.25 14.40 3.23
N HIS A 83 -14.41 13.37 3.27
CA HIS A 83 -14.17 12.56 4.46
C HIS A 83 -13.57 13.37 5.61
N LEU A 84 -12.56 14.18 5.34
CA LEU A 84 -11.92 15.02 6.35
C LEU A 84 -12.91 16.06 6.91
N PHE A 85 -13.69 16.69 6.04
CA PHE A 85 -14.67 17.68 6.48
C PHE A 85 -15.84 17.07 7.25
N ALA A 86 -16.37 15.92 6.81
CA ALA A 86 -17.42 15.19 7.51
C ALA A 86 -16.97 14.76 8.93
N ASN A 87 -15.71 14.27 9.06
CA ASN A 87 -15.14 13.94 10.36
C ASN A 87 -14.94 15.17 11.25
N ALA A 88 -14.53 16.32 10.68
CA ALA A 88 -14.43 17.56 11.43
C ALA A 88 -15.81 18.04 11.94
N LEU A 89 -16.87 17.95 11.13
CA LEU A 89 -18.24 18.22 11.56
C LEU A 89 -18.69 17.27 12.68
N ALA A 90 -18.38 15.98 12.56
CA ALA A 90 -18.70 15.00 13.60
C ALA A 90 -17.93 15.29 14.91
N ALA A 91 -16.66 15.71 14.82
CA ALA A 91 -15.84 16.07 15.99
C ALA A 91 -16.42 17.23 16.79
N VAL A 92 -17.00 18.22 16.12
CA VAL A 92 -17.64 19.38 16.78
C VAL A 92 -19.12 19.17 17.08
N GLY A 93 -19.67 17.98 16.82
CA GLY A 93 -21.08 17.64 17.07
C GLY A 93 -22.08 18.28 16.08
N ALA A 94 -21.61 18.77 14.93
CA ALA A 94 -22.42 19.37 13.88
C ALA A 94 -22.98 18.35 12.86
N ALA A 95 -22.51 17.10 12.90
CA ALA A 95 -22.99 15.99 12.09
C ALA A 95 -22.94 14.67 12.90
N PRO A 96 -23.69 13.64 12.48
CA PRO A 96 -23.57 12.31 13.04
C PRO A 96 -22.13 11.77 12.92
N ARG A 97 -21.81 10.82 13.79
CA ARG A 97 -20.54 10.11 13.72
C ARG A 97 -20.41 9.33 12.39
N VAL A 98 -19.28 9.46 11.76
CA VAL A 98 -18.89 8.73 10.56
C VAL A 98 -17.62 7.91 10.84
N PRO A 99 -17.30 6.87 10.02
CA PRO A 99 -16.04 6.17 10.16
C PRO A 99 -14.85 7.15 10.10
N ARG A 100 -13.87 6.95 10.99
CA ARG A 100 -12.68 7.82 11.07
C ARG A 100 -11.65 7.56 9.99
N ARG A 101 -11.65 6.34 9.43
CA ARG A 101 -10.67 5.93 8.42
C ARG A 101 -11.31 5.84 7.05
N LEU A 102 -10.62 6.42 6.06
CA LEU A 102 -10.93 6.26 4.65
C LEU A 102 -9.82 5.45 3.99
N CYS A 103 -10.16 4.30 3.42
CA CYS A 103 -9.26 3.53 2.60
C CYS A 103 -9.64 3.65 1.12
N VAL A 104 -8.81 4.35 0.34
CA VAL A 104 -9.00 4.47 -1.11
C VAL A 104 -8.27 3.31 -1.78
N THR A 105 -9.04 2.37 -2.32
CA THR A 105 -8.51 1.17 -2.97
C THR A 105 -8.52 1.34 -4.47
N VAL A 106 -7.34 1.29 -5.07
CA VAL A 106 -7.12 1.58 -6.51
C VAL A 106 -6.33 0.48 -7.18
N GLY A 107 -6.73 0.09 -8.38
CA GLY A 107 -6.24 -1.10 -9.08
C GLY A 107 -4.77 -1.06 -9.53
N ARG A 108 -4.02 0.02 -9.29
CA ARG A 108 -2.63 0.15 -9.75
C ARG A 108 -1.74 0.82 -8.70
N ARG A 109 -0.51 0.33 -8.56
CA ARG A 109 0.49 0.85 -7.60
C ARG A 109 0.78 2.34 -7.76
N ALA A 110 0.97 2.81 -8.99
CA ALA A 110 1.21 4.24 -9.28
C ALA A 110 0.05 5.14 -8.80
N LEU A 111 -1.17 4.61 -8.74
CA LEU A 111 -2.32 5.31 -8.19
C LEU A 111 -2.28 5.38 -6.67
N VAL A 112 -1.88 4.28 -6.02
CA VAL A 112 -1.68 4.28 -4.57
C VAL A 112 -0.71 5.38 -4.19
N ASP A 113 0.41 5.50 -4.92
CA ASP A 113 1.40 6.56 -4.69
C ASP A 113 0.85 7.95 -4.89
N SER A 114 0.07 8.15 -5.96
CA SER A 114 -0.59 9.42 -6.22
C SER A 114 -1.58 9.80 -5.12
N GLN A 115 -2.40 8.84 -4.65
CA GLN A 115 -3.34 9.07 -3.55
C GLN A 115 -2.62 9.32 -2.23
N ALA A 116 -1.59 8.56 -1.92
CA ALA A 116 -0.77 8.77 -0.73
C ALA A 116 -0.09 10.15 -0.75
N THR A 117 0.55 10.51 -1.87
CA THR A 117 1.18 11.83 -2.04
C THR A 117 0.16 12.96 -1.88
N ARG A 118 -1.05 12.80 -2.42
CA ARG A 118 -2.13 13.79 -2.23
C ARG A 118 -2.51 13.92 -0.76
N ALA A 119 -2.68 12.80 -0.06
CA ALA A 119 -3.00 12.81 1.38
C ALA A 119 -1.89 13.48 2.20
N ASP A 120 -0.61 13.19 1.91
CA ASP A 120 0.54 13.79 2.56
C ASP A 120 0.63 15.31 2.30
N ASN A 121 0.32 15.75 1.08
CA ASN A 121 0.26 17.17 0.75
C ASN A 121 -0.87 17.88 1.51
N ILE A 122 -2.04 17.29 1.63
CA ILE A 122 -3.17 17.82 2.43
C ILE A 122 -2.74 17.92 3.89
N LEU A 123 -2.12 16.87 4.43
CA LEU A 123 -1.58 16.86 5.78
C LEU A 123 -0.60 18.02 6.01
N GLY A 124 0.34 18.21 5.06
CA GLY A 124 1.30 19.33 5.10
C GLY A 124 0.63 20.70 5.11
N CYS A 125 -0.42 20.91 4.31
CA CYS A 125 -1.18 22.16 4.28
C CYS A 125 -1.90 22.41 5.61
N MET A 126 -2.54 21.40 6.19
CA MET A 126 -3.23 21.51 7.47
C MET A 126 -2.28 21.73 8.64
N LYS A 127 -1.12 21.07 8.67
CA LYS A 127 -0.06 21.32 9.66
C LYS A 127 0.43 22.76 9.59
N LYS A 128 0.61 23.28 8.39
CA LYS A 128 1.00 24.68 8.21
C LYS A 128 -0.06 25.63 8.75
N ALA A 129 -1.36 25.36 8.48
CA ALA A 129 -2.46 26.17 9.00
C ALA A 129 -2.53 26.17 10.55
N LEU A 130 -2.14 25.08 11.20
CA LEU A 130 -2.05 25.00 12.67
C LEU A 130 -0.90 25.85 13.24
N THR A 131 0.20 26.01 12.50
CA THR A 131 1.41 26.74 12.96
C THR A 131 1.38 28.23 12.60
N ASP A 132 0.62 28.64 11.59
CA ASP A 132 0.51 30.03 11.17
C ASP A 132 -0.35 30.83 12.17
N GLY A 133 0.30 31.47 13.14
CA GLY A 133 -0.33 32.17 14.27
C GLY A 133 -0.86 33.58 14.01
N SER A 134 -1.08 34.02 12.77
CA SER A 134 -1.47 35.40 12.41
C SER A 134 -2.92 35.50 12.00
N GLY A 135 -3.78 35.95 12.90
CA GLY A 135 -5.17 36.31 12.60
C GLY A 135 -6.23 35.40 13.22
N GLU A 136 -7.51 35.65 12.90
CA GLU A 136 -8.58 34.70 13.21
C GLU A 136 -8.34 33.37 12.49
N PRO A 137 -8.61 32.22 13.16
CA PRO A 137 -8.36 30.90 12.57
C PRO A 137 -9.22 30.75 11.32
N ASP A 138 -8.56 30.55 10.18
CA ASP A 138 -9.22 30.22 8.93
C ASP A 138 -9.89 28.84 8.98
N ILE A 139 -10.69 28.52 7.97
CA ILE A 139 -11.43 27.25 7.94
C ILE A 139 -10.50 26.02 7.95
N LEU A 140 -9.30 26.08 7.32
CA LEU A 140 -8.34 24.98 7.33
C LEU A 140 -7.83 24.69 8.73
N ARG A 141 -7.51 25.73 9.50
CA ARG A 141 -7.06 25.61 10.88
C ARG A 141 -8.17 25.05 11.76
N ARG A 142 -9.40 25.57 11.65
CA ARG A 142 -10.54 25.07 12.43
C ARG A 142 -10.83 23.59 12.15
N VAL A 143 -10.80 23.15 10.89
CA VAL A 143 -10.95 21.75 10.51
C VAL A 143 -9.79 20.92 11.06
N ALA A 144 -8.55 21.39 10.97
CA ALA A 144 -7.40 20.68 11.50
C ALA A 144 -7.47 20.51 13.03
N GLU A 145 -7.85 21.57 13.78
CA GLU A 145 -8.06 21.52 15.23
C GLU A 145 -9.18 20.55 15.63
N ALA A 146 -10.28 20.52 14.87
CA ALA A 146 -11.39 19.58 15.08
C ALA A 146 -10.93 18.13 14.89
N LEU A 147 -10.17 17.84 13.84
CA LEU A 147 -9.63 16.49 13.59
C LEU A 147 -8.61 16.06 14.65
N GLN A 148 -7.76 16.99 15.14
CA GLN A 148 -6.84 16.70 16.23
C GLN A 148 -7.53 16.26 17.51
N SER A 149 -8.76 16.73 17.76
CA SER A 149 -9.51 16.40 18.97
C SER A 149 -9.83 14.89 19.10
N PHE A 150 -9.72 14.12 18.02
CA PHE A 150 -9.87 12.67 18.07
C PHE A 150 -8.67 11.96 18.69
N GLN A 151 -7.47 12.60 18.69
CA GLN A 151 -6.25 11.95 19.09
C GLN A 151 -6.10 11.89 20.60
N THR A 152 -5.46 10.81 21.06
CA THR A 152 -5.23 10.55 22.48
C THR A 152 -3.80 10.92 22.91
N ARG A 153 -2.93 11.32 22.01
CA ARG A 153 -1.53 11.69 22.29
C ARG A 153 -1.44 13.02 23.03
N ASN A 154 -0.59 13.04 24.06
CA ASN A 154 -0.30 14.22 24.85
C ASN A 154 0.85 15.11 24.33
N ASP A 155 1.53 14.72 23.25
CA ASP A 155 2.64 15.49 22.69
C ASP A 155 2.11 16.62 21.80
N GLU A 156 1.86 17.79 22.42
CA GLU A 156 1.36 19.00 21.76
C GLU A 156 2.24 19.47 20.59
N LYS A 157 3.47 19.00 20.46
CA LYS A 157 4.44 19.46 19.43
C LYS A 157 4.43 18.63 18.15
N GLU A 158 3.86 17.44 18.12
CA GLU A 158 3.90 16.53 16.97
C GLU A 158 2.52 15.96 16.56
N SER A 159 1.41 16.41 17.14
CA SER A 159 0.11 15.85 16.77
C SER A 159 -0.31 16.31 15.36
N ASN A 160 -0.45 15.34 14.47
CA ASN A 160 -0.97 15.55 13.13
C ASN A 160 -2.48 15.83 13.20
N PRO A 161 -3.09 16.65 12.35
CA PRO A 161 -4.55 16.76 12.27
C PRO A 161 -5.22 15.44 11.87
N PHE A 162 -4.57 14.63 11.04
CA PHE A 162 -4.96 13.27 10.67
C PHE A 162 -3.72 12.46 10.30
N GLU A 163 -3.86 11.15 10.19
CA GLU A 163 -2.77 10.26 9.81
C GLU A 163 -2.89 9.82 8.35
N THR A 164 -1.76 9.55 7.72
CA THR A 164 -1.70 9.00 6.36
C THR A 164 -1.11 7.61 6.35
N GLY A 165 -1.57 6.78 5.41
CA GLY A 165 -1.04 5.44 5.22
C GLY A 165 -1.10 4.99 3.78
N HIS A 166 -0.23 4.02 3.45
CA HIS A 166 -0.30 3.35 2.16
C HIS A 166 0.12 1.89 2.26
N ILE A 167 -0.54 1.05 1.46
CA ILE A 167 -0.28 -0.38 1.39
C ILE A 167 -0.19 -0.78 -0.07
N ARG A 168 1.02 -1.05 -0.54
CA ARG A 168 1.26 -1.45 -1.92
C ARG A 168 2.40 -2.46 -1.99
N GLY A 169 2.34 -3.33 -2.99
CA GLY A 169 3.46 -4.16 -3.41
C GLY A 169 3.79 -5.34 -2.51
N GLU A 170 4.78 -6.07 -2.94
CA GLU A 170 5.20 -7.35 -2.39
C GLU A 170 6.26 -7.20 -1.30
N LEU A 171 6.94 -6.07 -1.28
CA LEU A 171 8.01 -5.76 -0.33
C LEU A 171 7.50 -4.81 0.76
N SER A 172 7.97 -4.99 1.97
CA SER A 172 7.48 -4.47 3.24
C SER A 172 7.55 -2.94 3.43
N ASN A 173 7.21 -2.14 2.44
CA ASN A 173 7.06 -0.70 2.67
C ASN A 173 5.62 -0.40 3.08
N ARG A 174 5.30 -0.75 4.34
CA ARG A 174 4.00 -0.51 4.96
C ARG A 174 4.09 0.74 5.79
N ASN A 175 3.20 1.65 5.51
CA ASN A 175 2.92 2.74 6.42
C ASN A 175 1.43 2.70 6.75
N LEU A 176 1.09 2.01 7.84
CA LEU A 176 -0.25 2.04 8.41
C LEU A 176 -0.22 2.84 9.70
N PRO A 177 -1.21 3.69 9.94
CA PRO A 177 -1.30 4.51 11.14
C PRO A 177 -1.77 3.66 12.34
N VAL A 178 -0.94 2.70 12.76
CA VAL A 178 -1.27 1.72 13.81
C VAL A 178 -1.05 2.25 15.23
N THR A 179 -0.42 3.40 15.39
CA THR A 179 -0.02 3.91 16.70
C THR A 179 -1.16 4.64 17.41
N ASP A 180 -1.92 5.44 16.68
CA ASP A 180 -3.09 6.11 17.23
C ASP A 180 -4.33 5.74 16.42
N ILE A 181 -5.03 4.72 16.89
CA ILE A 181 -6.22 4.20 16.24
C ILE A 181 -7.44 5.12 16.43
N SER A 182 -7.36 6.12 17.30
CA SER A 182 -8.42 7.12 17.48
C SER A 182 -8.33 8.26 16.47
N ALA A 183 -7.19 8.44 15.81
CA ALA A 183 -6.99 9.46 14.80
C ALA A 183 -7.86 9.24 13.56
N CYS A 184 -8.30 10.34 12.93
CA CYS A 184 -8.77 10.28 11.54
C CYS A 184 -7.61 9.85 10.64
N ALA A 185 -7.87 9.03 9.61
CA ALA A 185 -6.79 8.54 8.75
C ALA A 185 -7.22 8.36 7.29
N ILE A 186 -6.28 8.66 6.39
CA ILE A 186 -6.42 8.44 4.94
C ILE A 186 -5.41 7.37 4.53
N ILE A 187 -5.90 6.27 3.99
CA ILE A 187 -5.08 5.12 3.59
C ILE A 187 -5.28 4.86 2.10
N ALA A 188 -4.20 4.67 1.36
CA ALA A 188 -4.25 4.25 -0.03
C ALA A 188 -3.80 2.79 -0.15
N ALA A 189 -4.52 1.95 -0.91
CA ALA A 189 -4.22 0.53 -1.02
C ALA A 189 -4.42 -0.01 -2.43
N THR A 190 -3.70 -1.09 -2.78
CA THR A 190 -4.09 -1.94 -3.91
C THR A 190 -5.16 -2.95 -3.48
N PRO A 191 -5.99 -3.46 -4.40
CA PRO A 191 -7.04 -4.43 -4.11
C PRO A 191 -6.55 -5.66 -3.34
N ASP A 192 -5.45 -6.28 -3.78
CA ASP A 192 -4.89 -7.48 -3.15
C ASP A 192 -4.38 -7.20 -1.74
N MET A 193 -3.70 -6.06 -1.57
CA MET A 193 -3.13 -5.67 -0.28
C MET A 193 -4.21 -5.30 0.73
N TYR A 194 -5.29 -4.67 0.29
CA TYR A 194 -6.45 -4.41 1.12
C TYR A 194 -7.19 -5.70 1.45
N GLY A 195 -7.57 -6.46 0.41
CA GLY A 195 -8.39 -7.65 0.53
C GLY A 195 -7.75 -8.75 1.39
N SER A 196 -6.43 -8.99 1.21
CA SER A 196 -5.71 -9.95 2.05
C SER A 196 -5.73 -9.58 3.52
N ARG A 197 -5.67 -8.28 3.84
CA ARG A 197 -5.80 -7.79 5.22
C ARG A 197 -7.22 -7.89 5.74
N ALA A 198 -8.20 -7.53 4.92
CA ALA A 198 -9.60 -7.67 5.28
C ALA A 198 -9.97 -9.15 5.61
N LEU A 199 -9.24 -10.10 5.06
CA LEU A 199 -9.35 -11.54 5.32
C LEU A 199 -8.28 -12.07 6.31
N PHE A 200 -7.72 -11.26 7.19
CA PHE A 200 -6.75 -11.64 8.23
C PHE A 200 -5.45 -12.30 7.72
N ARG A 201 -5.11 -12.18 6.43
CA ARG A 201 -3.91 -12.81 5.89
C ARG A 201 -2.79 -11.83 5.58
N GLY A 202 -3.08 -10.62 5.18
CA GLY A 202 -2.17 -9.51 4.99
C GLY A 202 -0.88 -9.90 4.27
N TYR A 203 -0.86 -9.87 2.95
CA TYR A 203 0.35 -10.20 2.18
C TYR A 203 1.55 -9.40 2.68
N GLY A 204 2.63 -10.11 2.99
CA GLY A 204 3.83 -9.58 3.59
C GLY A 204 3.67 -9.12 5.07
N SER A 205 2.53 -9.30 5.75
CA SER A 205 2.35 -8.99 7.16
C SER A 205 2.85 -10.11 8.05
N THR A 206 3.46 -9.77 9.18
CA THR A 206 3.75 -10.77 10.20
C THR A 206 2.44 -11.31 10.79
N LYS A 207 2.43 -12.58 11.20
CA LYS A 207 1.25 -13.20 11.81
C LYS A 207 0.71 -12.38 12.98
N ALA A 208 1.60 -11.82 13.79
CA ALA A 208 1.26 -10.98 14.92
C ALA A 208 0.60 -9.65 14.54
N ALA A 209 0.97 -9.05 13.40
CA ALA A 209 0.42 -7.78 12.94
C ALA A 209 -0.95 -7.91 12.25
N ARG A 210 -1.26 -9.08 11.68
CA ARG A 210 -2.46 -9.32 10.86
C ARG A 210 -3.78 -8.87 11.50
N PRO A 211 -4.12 -9.23 12.76
CA PRO A 211 -5.40 -8.82 13.34
C PRO A 211 -5.51 -7.31 13.51
N ARG A 212 -4.42 -6.65 13.94
CA ARG A 212 -4.40 -5.19 14.07
C ARG A 212 -4.59 -4.50 12.72
N GLU A 213 -3.90 -4.95 11.67
CA GLU A 213 -4.06 -4.41 10.33
C GLU A 213 -5.48 -4.66 9.80
N THR A 214 -6.05 -5.85 10.03
CA THR A 214 -7.43 -6.17 9.68
C THR A 214 -8.40 -5.23 10.39
N ALA A 215 -8.25 -5.08 11.70
CA ALA A 215 -9.12 -4.22 12.51
C ALA A 215 -9.14 -2.78 11.99
N LEU A 216 -7.96 -2.21 11.70
CA LEU A 216 -7.83 -0.85 11.19
C LEU A 216 -8.47 -0.63 9.81
N LEU A 217 -8.49 -1.67 8.96
CA LEU A 217 -9.00 -1.57 7.60
C LEU A 217 -10.48 -1.97 7.46
N THR A 218 -11.08 -2.56 8.51
CA THR A 218 -12.45 -3.09 8.43
C THR A 218 -13.38 -2.59 9.53
N MET A 219 -12.85 -1.99 10.61
CA MET A 219 -13.67 -1.42 11.67
C MET A 219 -13.47 0.09 11.70
N ASP A 220 -14.55 0.86 11.92
CA ASP A 220 -14.55 2.32 11.88
C ASP A 220 -13.87 2.87 10.59
N THR A 221 -14.19 2.22 9.46
CA THR A 221 -13.51 2.42 8.17
C THR A 221 -14.52 2.44 7.02
N VAL A 222 -14.30 3.38 6.11
CA VAL A 222 -14.93 3.42 4.80
C VAL A 222 -13.91 2.96 3.76
N MET A 223 -14.24 1.96 2.95
CA MET A 223 -13.45 1.52 1.79
C MET A 223 -14.09 2.05 0.52
N VAL A 224 -13.38 2.92 -0.19
CA VAL A 224 -13.77 3.40 -1.52
C VAL A 224 -13.02 2.59 -2.56
N LEU A 225 -13.72 1.75 -3.33
CA LEU A 225 -13.14 0.96 -4.41
C LEU A 225 -13.28 1.73 -5.72
N ASP A 226 -12.18 2.27 -6.22
CA ASP A 226 -12.16 3.00 -7.49
C ASP A 226 -12.16 2.05 -8.68
N GLU A 227 -12.97 2.39 -9.69
CA GLU A 227 -13.21 1.56 -10.87
C GLU A 227 -13.58 0.11 -10.49
N ALA A 228 -14.57 -0.03 -9.60
CA ALA A 228 -14.98 -1.30 -9.00
C ALA A 228 -15.31 -2.41 -10.02
N HIS A 229 -15.71 -2.02 -11.24
CA HIS A 229 -15.95 -2.95 -12.34
C HIS A 229 -14.71 -3.79 -12.75
N MET A 230 -13.51 -3.37 -12.35
CA MET A 230 -12.25 -4.10 -12.57
C MET A 230 -11.87 -5.02 -11.39
N ASN A 231 -12.60 -4.98 -10.28
CA ASN A 231 -12.31 -5.73 -9.07
C ASN A 231 -13.62 -6.22 -8.43
N ARG A 232 -14.47 -6.87 -9.22
CA ARG A 232 -15.82 -7.29 -8.80
C ARG A 232 -15.78 -8.31 -7.67
N GLN A 233 -14.83 -9.27 -7.72
CA GLN A 233 -14.69 -10.27 -6.66
C GLN A 233 -14.37 -9.61 -5.32
N LEU A 234 -13.43 -8.66 -5.29
CA LEU A 234 -13.11 -7.93 -4.06
C LEU A 234 -14.32 -7.13 -3.56
N LEU A 235 -15.07 -6.48 -4.45
CA LEU A 235 -16.29 -5.75 -4.09
C LEU A 235 -17.28 -6.69 -3.37
N HIS A 236 -17.59 -7.83 -3.96
CA HIS A 236 -18.51 -8.81 -3.35
C HIS A 236 -17.99 -9.34 -2.01
N THR A 237 -16.68 -9.60 -1.91
CA THR A 237 -16.04 -10.06 -0.66
C THR A 237 -16.18 -9.02 0.44
N THR A 238 -15.87 -7.75 0.15
CA THR A 238 -15.90 -6.67 1.15
C THR A 238 -17.31 -6.29 1.55
N GLN A 239 -18.26 -6.27 0.62
CA GLN A 239 -19.69 -6.11 0.92
C GLN A 239 -20.18 -7.23 1.86
N ARG A 240 -19.75 -8.48 1.59
CA ARG A 240 -20.12 -9.61 2.45
C ARG A 240 -19.50 -9.52 3.83
N ILE A 241 -18.26 -9.06 3.95
CA ILE A 241 -17.63 -8.76 5.25
C ILE A 241 -18.47 -7.74 6.02
N ALA A 242 -18.84 -6.63 5.38
CA ALA A 242 -19.67 -5.60 6.01
C ALA A 242 -21.04 -6.14 6.47
N GLU A 243 -21.66 -7.04 5.70
CA GLU A 243 -22.89 -7.72 6.12
C GLU A 243 -22.67 -8.65 7.32
N LEU A 244 -21.55 -9.38 7.35
CA LEU A 244 -21.25 -10.32 8.43
C LEU A 244 -20.90 -9.59 9.73
N GLN A 245 -20.22 -8.44 9.66
CA GLN A 245 -19.96 -7.58 10.81
C GLN A 245 -21.23 -7.09 11.52
N LYS A 246 -22.35 -6.95 10.80
CA LYS A 246 -23.65 -6.62 11.43
C LYS A 246 -24.17 -7.73 12.36
N ARG A 247 -23.59 -8.93 12.30
CA ARG A 247 -23.92 -10.05 13.20
C ARG A 247 -23.02 -10.10 14.43
N GLU A 248 -21.92 -9.35 14.41
CA GLU A 248 -21.00 -9.25 15.54
C GLU A 248 -21.58 -8.37 16.66
N VAL A 249 -20.95 -8.41 17.82
CA VAL A 249 -21.33 -7.53 18.91
C VAL A 249 -21.15 -6.06 18.51
N ASN A 250 -22.09 -5.24 18.90
CA ASN A 250 -21.99 -3.80 18.64
C ASN A 250 -21.03 -3.16 19.64
N LEU A 251 -19.84 -2.80 19.19
CA LEU A 251 -18.84 -2.11 20.00
C LEU A 251 -19.16 -0.61 20.26
N GLY A 252 -20.22 -0.05 19.67
CA GLY A 252 -20.52 1.39 19.72
C GLY A 252 -19.79 2.20 18.64
N ILE A 253 -19.05 1.55 17.74
CA ILE A 253 -18.33 2.18 16.65
C ILE A 253 -18.88 1.73 15.29
N PRO A 254 -18.69 2.53 14.22
CA PRO A 254 -19.08 2.12 12.87
C PRO A 254 -18.36 0.82 12.44
N THR A 255 -19.06 -0.04 11.70
CA THR A 255 -18.48 -1.18 10.98
C THR A 255 -17.97 -0.73 9.60
N LEU A 256 -17.44 -1.67 8.81
CA LEU A 256 -16.99 -1.41 7.44
C LEU A 256 -18.13 -0.83 6.58
N GLN A 257 -17.88 0.27 5.90
CA GLN A 257 -18.71 0.79 4.83
C GLN A 257 -17.95 0.63 3.51
N VAL A 258 -18.65 0.14 2.48
CA VAL A 258 -18.08 -0.13 1.17
C VAL A 258 -18.73 0.79 0.15
N VAL A 259 -17.92 1.58 -0.55
CA VAL A 259 -18.34 2.52 -1.57
C VAL A 259 -17.76 2.11 -2.92
N GLU A 260 -18.62 1.83 -3.87
CA GLU A 260 -18.23 1.59 -5.25
C GLU A 260 -18.11 2.92 -6.00
N THR A 261 -16.99 3.19 -6.67
CA THR A 261 -16.95 4.28 -7.65
C THR A 261 -16.85 3.74 -9.06
N THR A 262 -17.61 4.31 -9.98
CA THR A 262 -17.62 3.90 -11.38
C THR A 262 -17.88 5.09 -12.29
N ALA A 263 -17.30 5.02 -13.50
CA ALA A 263 -17.56 5.99 -14.56
C ALA A 263 -18.76 5.58 -15.45
N THR A 264 -19.23 4.35 -15.32
CA THR A 264 -20.31 3.78 -16.13
C THR A 264 -21.42 3.26 -15.21
N PRO A 265 -22.67 3.73 -15.39
CA PRO A 265 -23.77 3.25 -14.55
C PRO A 265 -23.97 1.72 -14.74
N SER A 266 -24.03 0.98 -13.65
CA SER A 266 -24.47 -0.40 -13.68
C SER A 266 -26.00 -0.45 -13.54
N THR A 267 -26.64 -1.30 -14.31
CA THR A 267 -28.10 -1.40 -14.38
C THR A 267 -28.70 -2.42 -13.41
N GLU A 268 -27.90 -3.00 -12.50
CA GLU A 268 -28.30 -4.24 -11.83
C GLU A 268 -28.86 -4.12 -10.40
N ASP A 269 -28.78 -2.94 -9.71
CA ASP A 269 -29.33 -2.83 -8.36
C ASP A 269 -30.22 -1.59 -8.19
N SER A 270 -31.53 -1.82 -8.11
CA SER A 270 -32.56 -0.77 -7.85
C SER A 270 -32.61 -0.29 -6.39
N ASP A 271 -31.98 -1.01 -5.45
CA ASP A 271 -32.09 -0.75 -4.01
C ASP A 271 -30.87 -0.06 -3.40
N SER A 272 -29.76 0.12 -4.15
CA SER A 272 -28.56 0.77 -3.63
C SER A 272 -28.65 2.30 -3.67
N THR A 273 -28.18 2.95 -2.61
CA THR A 273 -28.05 4.43 -2.58
C THR A 273 -26.93 4.87 -3.52
N THR A 274 -27.35 5.40 -4.67
CA THR A 274 -26.43 5.90 -5.70
C THR A 274 -26.49 7.43 -5.77
N LEU A 275 -25.34 8.08 -5.62
CA LEU A 275 -25.15 9.51 -5.85
C LEU A 275 -24.11 9.74 -6.92
N GLY A 276 -24.03 10.95 -7.47
CA GLY A 276 -22.99 11.28 -8.45
C GLY A 276 -23.39 12.35 -9.43
N VAL A 277 -22.73 12.36 -10.58
CA VAL A 277 -22.93 13.41 -11.60
C VAL A 277 -24.20 13.14 -12.40
N ASP A 278 -25.16 13.99 -12.26
CA ASP A 278 -26.28 14.09 -13.20
C ASP A 278 -25.87 14.97 -14.39
N ILE A 279 -25.59 14.34 -15.53
CA ILE A 279 -25.12 15.04 -16.72
C ILE A 279 -26.19 16.02 -17.25
N GLU A 280 -27.48 15.73 -17.08
CA GLU A 280 -28.56 16.56 -17.60
C GLU A 280 -28.87 17.77 -16.69
N ALA A 281 -28.43 17.73 -15.42
CA ALA A 281 -28.71 18.75 -14.40
C ALA A 281 -27.48 19.57 -13.97
N LEU A 282 -26.50 19.79 -14.85
CA LEU A 282 -25.30 20.60 -14.57
C LEU A 282 -25.56 22.11 -14.70
N ASP A 283 -26.57 22.63 -14.00
CA ASP A 283 -26.99 24.03 -14.09
C ASP A 283 -26.34 24.95 -13.05
N SER A 284 -25.72 24.36 -12.01
CA SER A 284 -25.05 25.15 -10.96
C SER A 284 -23.85 25.92 -11.54
N PRO A 285 -23.61 27.17 -11.08
CA PRO A 285 -22.38 27.89 -11.38
C PRO A 285 -21.11 27.14 -11.00
N ASN A 286 -21.15 26.32 -9.93
CA ASN A 286 -20.03 25.49 -9.49
C ASN A 286 -19.73 24.38 -10.49
N ASP A 287 -20.70 23.96 -11.31
CA ASP A 287 -20.57 22.87 -12.29
C ASP A 287 -20.12 23.34 -13.68
N GLU A 288 -19.87 24.62 -13.90
CA GLU A 288 -19.43 25.15 -15.22
C GLU A 288 -18.21 24.37 -15.74
N LYS A 289 -17.17 24.19 -14.92
CA LYS A 289 -15.97 23.44 -15.29
C LYS A 289 -16.25 21.94 -15.49
N LEU A 290 -17.21 21.37 -14.77
CA LEU A 290 -17.63 19.99 -14.97
C LEU A 290 -18.39 19.84 -16.27
N ARG A 291 -19.22 20.80 -16.63
CA ARG A 291 -19.93 20.85 -17.92
C ARG A 291 -18.95 20.89 -19.08
N ASP A 292 -17.91 21.75 -19.02
CA ASP A 292 -16.86 21.83 -20.05
C ASP A 292 -16.16 20.49 -20.25
N ARG A 293 -15.91 19.73 -19.19
CA ARG A 293 -15.29 18.42 -19.25
C ARG A 293 -16.22 17.35 -19.81
N VAL A 294 -17.48 17.38 -19.39
CA VAL A 294 -18.50 16.40 -19.81
C VAL A 294 -18.84 16.55 -21.29
N TYR A 295 -18.92 17.80 -21.78
CA TYR A 295 -19.22 18.11 -23.17
C TYR A 295 -17.99 18.50 -24.01
N SER A 296 -16.78 18.13 -23.54
CA SER A 296 -15.52 18.43 -24.23
C SER A 296 -15.51 17.92 -25.66
N HIS A 297 -14.88 18.67 -26.57
CA HIS A 297 -14.77 18.25 -27.97
C HIS A 297 -13.78 17.08 -28.10
N LYS A 298 -14.25 15.95 -28.62
CA LYS A 298 -13.46 14.73 -28.88
C LYS A 298 -14.02 14.01 -30.10
N GLU A 299 -13.59 14.41 -31.27
CA GLU A 299 -14.04 13.82 -32.54
C GLU A 299 -13.52 12.39 -32.69
N LEU A 300 -14.42 11.43 -32.92
CA LEU A 300 -14.06 10.03 -33.19
C LEU A 300 -13.70 9.86 -34.69
N VAL A 301 -12.55 9.24 -34.95
CA VAL A 301 -12.10 8.88 -36.28
C VAL A 301 -11.71 7.39 -36.29
N LEU A 302 -12.46 6.58 -37.03
CA LEU A 302 -12.12 5.16 -37.21
C LEU A 302 -11.09 5.03 -38.35
N ARG A 303 -10.05 4.24 -38.13
CA ARG A 303 -9.01 3.94 -39.13
C ARG A 303 -8.90 2.44 -39.37
N PRO A 304 -9.66 1.91 -40.33
CA PRO A 304 -9.62 0.50 -40.67
C PRO A 304 -8.30 0.10 -41.35
N ILE A 305 -7.76 -1.08 -40.99
CA ILE A 305 -6.57 -1.69 -41.59
C ILE A 305 -6.82 -3.14 -41.99
N ASP A 306 -6.37 -3.53 -43.22
CA ASP A 306 -6.64 -4.88 -43.75
C ASP A 306 -5.88 -6.03 -43.05
N LYS A 307 -4.74 -5.75 -42.44
CA LYS A 307 -3.82 -6.76 -41.88
C LYS A 307 -3.73 -6.70 -40.37
N TRP A 308 -4.84 -6.42 -39.68
CA TRP A 308 -4.91 -6.50 -38.26
C TRP A 308 -5.02 -7.98 -37.82
N ASP A 309 -4.17 -8.44 -36.89
CA ASP A 309 -4.16 -9.80 -36.38
C ASP A 309 -4.13 -9.89 -34.84
N GLY A 310 -4.18 -8.74 -34.16
CA GLY A 310 -4.17 -8.65 -32.69
C GLY A 310 -2.88 -9.13 -32.04
N LYS A 311 -1.79 -9.33 -32.80
CA LYS A 311 -0.52 -9.86 -32.29
C LYS A 311 0.46 -8.74 -31.90
N PRO A 312 1.34 -9.02 -30.91
CA PRO A 312 2.39 -8.07 -30.51
C PRO A 312 3.31 -7.68 -31.67
N GLY A 313 3.47 -6.38 -31.91
CA GLY A 313 4.37 -5.85 -32.93
C GLY A 313 3.83 -5.98 -34.36
N ASN A 314 2.51 -6.08 -34.56
CA ASN A 314 1.90 -6.07 -35.89
C ASN A 314 2.33 -4.83 -36.67
N ARG A 315 2.99 -5.05 -37.82
CA ARG A 315 3.56 -3.99 -38.64
C ARG A 315 2.50 -3.04 -39.19
N ALA A 316 1.32 -3.55 -39.59
CA ALA A 316 0.25 -2.70 -40.12
C ALA A 316 -0.31 -1.75 -39.04
N VAL A 317 -0.40 -2.22 -37.78
CA VAL A 317 -0.77 -1.38 -36.62
C VAL A 317 0.29 -0.31 -36.39
N VAL A 318 1.59 -0.70 -36.36
CA VAL A 318 2.70 0.23 -36.16
C VAL A 318 2.71 1.31 -37.25
N ASP A 319 2.66 0.91 -38.55
CA ASP A 319 2.71 1.84 -39.66
C ASP A 319 1.49 2.80 -39.67
N ALA A 320 0.29 2.29 -39.39
CA ALA A 320 -0.94 3.10 -39.33
C ALA A 320 -0.91 4.09 -38.16
N THR A 321 -0.39 3.67 -37.03
CA THR A 321 -0.24 4.50 -35.82
C THR A 321 0.77 5.63 -36.05
N VAL A 322 1.95 5.30 -36.59
CA VAL A 322 2.99 6.28 -36.91
C VAL A 322 2.47 7.33 -37.95
N ASP A 323 1.71 6.89 -38.94
CA ASP A 323 1.12 7.81 -39.93
C ASP A 323 0.07 8.73 -39.29
N ALA A 324 -0.77 8.22 -38.39
CA ALA A 324 -1.73 9.04 -37.65
C ALA A 324 -1.04 10.08 -36.75
N ILE A 325 -0.01 9.67 -35.98
CA ILE A 325 0.79 10.57 -35.17
C ILE A 325 1.45 11.67 -36.04
N LYS A 326 2.02 11.30 -37.17
CA LYS A 326 2.63 12.26 -38.09
C LYS A 326 1.63 13.32 -38.58
N LYS A 327 0.39 12.93 -38.89
CA LYS A 327 -0.67 13.86 -39.28
C LYS A 327 -1.05 14.81 -38.15
N PHE A 328 -1.14 14.32 -36.92
CA PHE A 328 -1.41 15.15 -35.77
C PHE A 328 -0.28 16.15 -35.48
N LEU A 329 0.97 15.72 -35.53
CA LEU A 329 2.12 16.62 -35.38
C LEU A 329 2.09 17.73 -36.41
N ALA A 330 1.89 17.41 -37.68
CA ALA A 330 1.79 18.40 -38.76
C ALA A 330 0.61 19.36 -38.57
N HIS A 331 -0.54 18.87 -38.11
CA HIS A 331 -1.70 19.72 -37.83
C HIS A 331 -1.43 20.71 -36.70
N ARG A 332 -0.82 20.24 -35.60
CA ARG A 332 -0.48 21.06 -34.41
C ARG A 332 0.63 22.10 -34.74
N GLU A 333 1.58 21.74 -35.56
CA GLU A 333 2.63 22.69 -36.02
C GLU A 333 2.06 23.78 -36.97
N ALA A 334 1.09 23.46 -37.81
CA ALA A 334 0.45 24.41 -38.72
C ALA A 334 -0.49 25.40 -37.99
N GLY A 335 -1.03 25.03 -36.83
CA GLY A 335 -1.95 25.85 -36.02
C GLY A 335 -1.32 27.07 -35.32
N GLY A 336 0.00 27.32 -35.50
CA GLY A 336 0.74 28.41 -34.90
C GLY A 336 0.99 28.19 -33.41
N GLY A 337 2.24 28.34 -32.99
CA GLY A 337 2.69 28.00 -31.63
C GLY A 337 1.81 28.53 -30.50
N SER A 338 0.88 27.72 -30.06
CA SER A 338 0.09 27.94 -28.86
C SER A 338 0.99 27.92 -27.62
N GLU A 339 0.66 28.70 -26.61
CA GLU A 339 1.36 28.68 -25.34
C GLU A 339 1.13 27.35 -24.59
N GLU A 340 0.17 26.53 -25.01
CA GLU A 340 -0.19 25.24 -24.41
C GLU A 340 0.67 24.08 -24.93
N ALA A 341 0.81 23.05 -24.10
CA ALA A 341 1.43 21.79 -24.53
C ALA A 341 0.45 20.98 -25.39
N HIS A 342 0.93 20.43 -26.50
CA HIS A 342 0.15 19.62 -27.43
C HIS A 342 0.68 18.18 -27.52
N THR A 343 0.77 17.52 -26.37
CA THR A 343 1.23 16.14 -26.32
C THR A 343 0.19 15.21 -26.95
N ILE A 344 0.62 14.35 -27.86
CA ILE A 344 -0.20 13.31 -28.49
C ILE A 344 -0.07 12.04 -27.71
N GLY A 345 -1.20 11.47 -27.27
CA GLY A 345 -1.27 10.14 -26.67
C GLY A 345 -1.27 9.05 -27.74
N CYS A 346 -0.54 7.96 -27.48
CA CYS A 346 -0.58 6.73 -28.25
C CYS A 346 -0.74 5.56 -27.30
N ILE A 347 -1.89 4.89 -27.31
CA ILE A 347 -2.15 3.77 -26.39
C ILE A 347 -2.42 2.50 -27.19
N VAL A 348 -1.57 1.50 -27.02
CA VAL A 348 -1.64 0.20 -27.72
C VAL A 348 -1.72 -0.97 -26.74
N ASN A 349 -2.06 -2.14 -27.26
CA ASN A 349 -2.39 -3.28 -26.40
C ASN A 349 -1.15 -4.06 -25.91
N HIS A 350 0.00 -3.91 -26.58
CA HIS A 350 1.18 -4.71 -26.30
C HIS A 350 2.44 -3.86 -26.11
N VAL A 351 3.28 -4.24 -25.14
CA VAL A 351 4.58 -3.59 -24.88
C VAL A 351 5.46 -3.59 -26.14
N ARG A 352 5.51 -4.74 -26.88
CA ARG A 352 6.28 -4.85 -28.13
C ARG A 352 5.80 -3.89 -29.21
N THR A 353 4.49 -3.66 -29.34
CA THR A 353 3.92 -2.70 -30.28
C THR A 353 4.31 -1.28 -29.88
N ALA A 354 4.25 -0.95 -28.59
CA ALA A 354 4.65 0.36 -28.07
C ALA A 354 6.14 0.66 -28.35
N ILE A 355 7.03 -0.30 -28.09
CA ILE A 355 8.47 -0.19 -28.40
C ILE A 355 8.67 0.03 -29.90
N ALA A 356 8.04 -0.78 -30.75
CA ALA A 356 8.17 -0.68 -32.20
C ALA A 356 7.69 0.68 -32.76
N ILE A 357 6.63 1.25 -32.21
CA ILE A 357 6.13 2.59 -32.56
C ILE A 357 7.18 3.64 -32.17
N LYS A 358 7.69 3.62 -30.94
CA LYS A 358 8.73 4.56 -30.50
C LYS A 358 9.96 4.49 -31.39
N GLU A 359 10.46 3.29 -31.68
CA GLU A 359 11.60 3.09 -32.59
C GLU A 359 11.32 3.63 -34.01
N ALA A 360 10.10 3.38 -34.53
CA ALA A 360 9.71 3.84 -35.84
C ALA A 360 9.61 5.38 -35.93
N LEU A 361 9.08 6.04 -34.87
CA LEU A 361 9.01 7.51 -34.82
C LEU A 361 10.40 8.14 -34.85
N VAL A 362 11.36 7.57 -34.13
CA VAL A 362 12.74 8.07 -34.09
C VAL A 362 13.48 7.72 -35.40
N LYS A 363 13.43 6.47 -35.87
CA LYS A 363 14.14 5.99 -37.03
C LYS A 363 13.66 6.68 -38.32
N ASN A 364 12.36 6.92 -38.48
CA ASN A 364 11.78 7.57 -39.65
C ASN A 364 11.85 9.11 -39.57
N LYS A 365 12.57 9.64 -38.57
CA LYS A 365 12.71 11.10 -38.36
C LYS A 365 11.37 11.85 -38.31
N VAL A 366 10.35 11.22 -37.75
CA VAL A 366 9.06 11.86 -37.48
C VAL A 366 9.24 12.85 -36.32
N LEU A 367 10.13 12.53 -35.40
CA LEU A 367 10.57 13.36 -34.31
C LEU A 367 12.06 13.67 -34.47
N GLU A 368 12.47 14.88 -34.10
CA GLU A 368 13.85 15.32 -34.24
C GLU A 368 14.77 14.68 -33.19
N LYS A 369 14.24 14.51 -31.98
CA LYS A 369 14.98 13.98 -30.84
C LYS A 369 14.24 12.78 -30.22
N ALA A 370 14.99 11.78 -29.79
CA ALA A 370 14.44 10.61 -29.12
C ALA A 370 13.74 10.97 -27.78
N GLU A 371 14.11 12.08 -27.17
CA GLU A 371 13.56 12.58 -25.91
C GLU A 371 12.15 13.19 -26.07
N GLU A 372 11.76 13.56 -27.29
CA GLU A 372 10.42 14.07 -27.61
C GLU A 372 9.34 12.99 -27.53
N VAL A 373 9.74 11.71 -27.49
CA VAL A 373 8.83 10.57 -27.28
C VAL A 373 9.16 9.84 -26.00
N GLN A 374 8.17 9.74 -25.11
CA GLN A 374 8.28 8.98 -23.86
C GLN A 374 7.50 7.67 -23.96
N LEU A 375 8.02 6.63 -23.30
CA LEU A 375 7.39 5.30 -23.22
C LEU A 375 6.91 5.05 -21.80
N LEU A 376 5.64 4.65 -21.67
CA LEU A 376 4.99 4.33 -20.40
C LEU A 376 4.35 2.94 -20.49
N VAL A 377 4.98 1.96 -19.88
CA VAL A 377 4.51 0.56 -19.90
C VAL A 377 4.48 -0.04 -18.50
N GLY A 378 3.59 -0.97 -18.25
CA GLY A 378 3.33 -1.52 -16.93
C GLY A 378 4.48 -2.33 -16.29
N ARG A 379 5.54 -2.60 -17.07
CA ARG A 379 6.74 -3.35 -16.60
C ARG A 379 7.90 -2.44 -16.19
N MET A 380 7.67 -1.13 -16.03
CA MET A 380 8.70 -0.20 -15.55
C MET A 380 8.88 -0.36 -14.03
N ARG A 381 10.12 -0.24 -13.55
CA ARG A 381 10.38 -0.12 -12.12
C ARG A 381 9.84 1.22 -11.59
N PRO A 382 9.38 1.26 -10.34
CA PRO A 382 8.99 2.52 -9.69
C PRO A 382 10.10 3.59 -9.76
N TYR A 383 11.36 3.20 -9.58
CA TYR A 383 12.50 4.12 -9.72
C TYR A 383 12.58 4.80 -11.10
N ASP A 384 12.39 4.03 -12.18
CA ASP A 384 12.46 4.58 -13.53
C ASP A 384 11.25 5.50 -13.82
N LEU A 385 10.09 5.14 -13.29
CA LEU A 385 8.89 5.98 -13.37
C LEU A 385 9.05 7.28 -12.56
N GLU A 386 9.59 7.21 -11.36
CA GLU A 386 9.92 8.40 -10.54
C GLU A 386 10.90 9.32 -11.27
N ASN A 387 11.95 8.78 -11.88
CA ASN A 387 12.90 9.56 -12.66
C ASN A 387 12.23 10.24 -13.86
N LEU A 388 11.35 9.54 -14.55
CA LEU A 388 10.58 10.10 -15.64
C LEU A 388 9.64 11.22 -15.16
N GLN A 389 8.93 11.00 -14.04
CA GLN A 389 8.06 11.99 -13.41
C GLN A 389 8.84 13.22 -12.93
N ASN A 390 10.00 13.03 -12.33
CA ASN A 390 10.84 14.15 -11.89
C ASN A 390 11.38 14.97 -13.08
N LYS A 391 11.78 14.29 -14.14
CA LYS A 391 12.30 14.92 -15.36
C LYS A 391 11.21 15.67 -16.14
N HIS A 392 10.02 15.10 -16.21
CA HIS A 392 8.89 15.59 -16.97
C HIS A 392 7.64 15.83 -16.10
N ARG A 393 7.82 16.52 -14.97
CA ARG A 393 6.78 16.67 -13.94
C ARG A 393 5.45 17.19 -14.51
N LYS A 394 5.50 18.16 -15.43
CA LYS A 394 4.29 18.75 -16.04
C LYS A 394 3.54 17.75 -16.94
N LEU A 395 4.22 16.76 -17.52
CA LEU A 395 3.58 15.71 -18.34
C LEU A 395 2.55 14.90 -17.55
N PHE A 396 2.79 14.74 -16.25
CA PHE A 396 1.92 13.97 -15.33
C PHE A 396 0.90 14.86 -14.63
N THR A 397 0.65 16.03 -15.17
CA THR A 397 -0.40 16.96 -14.76
C THR A 397 -1.20 17.39 -15.99
N THR A 398 -2.31 18.07 -15.76
CA THR A 398 -3.12 18.63 -16.85
C THR A 398 -2.46 19.82 -17.58
N GLU A 399 -1.30 20.32 -17.09
CA GLU A 399 -0.55 21.40 -17.77
C GLU A 399 0.21 20.90 -19.01
N GLY A 400 0.62 19.62 -19.02
CA GLY A 400 1.43 19.04 -20.09
C GLY A 400 2.88 19.55 -20.13
N ASP A 401 3.75 18.82 -20.85
CA ASP A 401 5.16 19.17 -21.05
C ASP A 401 5.46 19.44 -22.52
N LYS A 402 5.81 20.68 -22.86
CA LYS A 402 6.12 21.08 -24.26
C LYS A 402 7.32 20.34 -24.85
N SER A 403 8.22 19.81 -24.02
CA SER A 403 9.37 19.04 -24.49
C SER A 403 8.99 17.62 -24.94
N VAL A 404 7.81 17.13 -24.56
CA VAL A 404 7.31 15.79 -24.91
C VAL A 404 6.18 15.91 -25.91
N LYS A 405 6.47 15.59 -27.17
CA LYS A 405 5.48 15.66 -28.27
C LYS A 405 4.57 14.44 -28.33
N VAL A 406 5.10 13.25 -27.96
CA VAL A 406 4.37 11.99 -28.02
C VAL A 406 4.61 11.16 -26.77
N VAL A 407 3.54 10.60 -26.23
CA VAL A 407 3.61 9.54 -25.20
C VAL A 407 3.08 8.26 -25.79
N VAL A 408 3.92 7.23 -25.86
CA VAL A 408 3.52 5.88 -26.27
C VAL A 408 3.35 5.02 -25.04
N ALA A 409 2.20 4.41 -24.87
CA ALA A 409 1.87 3.65 -23.68
C ALA A 409 1.09 2.37 -23.98
N THR A 410 1.00 1.52 -23.03
CA THR A 410 0.05 0.43 -22.96
C THR A 410 -1.10 0.80 -22.01
N GLN A 411 -1.84 -0.17 -21.48
CA GLN A 411 -2.95 0.03 -20.55
C GLN A 411 -2.56 0.86 -19.30
N THR A 412 -1.28 1.12 -19.08
CA THR A 412 -0.76 1.91 -17.95
C THR A 412 -1.39 3.30 -17.83
N LEU A 413 -1.80 3.89 -18.95
CA LEU A 413 -2.46 5.20 -19.02
C LEU A 413 -4.00 5.15 -18.92
N GLU A 414 -4.62 3.99 -18.95
CA GLU A 414 -6.08 3.87 -18.84
C GLU A 414 -6.57 4.38 -17.49
N VAL A 415 -5.86 4.01 -16.43
CA VAL A 415 -6.23 4.37 -15.05
C VAL A 415 -5.01 4.99 -14.35
N GLY A 416 -5.22 6.10 -13.64
CA GLY A 416 -4.31 6.53 -12.59
C GLY A 416 -3.23 7.54 -12.90
N ILE A 417 -3.12 7.99 -14.11
CA ILE A 417 -2.17 9.06 -14.43
C ILE A 417 -2.97 10.29 -14.89
N ASP A 418 -2.64 11.44 -14.34
CA ASP A 418 -3.34 12.69 -14.60
C ASP A 418 -2.72 13.39 -15.82
N VAL A 419 -2.96 12.82 -17.02
CA VAL A 419 -2.51 13.40 -18.29
C VAL A 419 -3.68 14.00 -19.06
N ASP A 420 -3.40 15.04 -19.83
CA ASP A 420 -4.34 15.66 -20.74
C ASP A 420 -3.74 15.76 -22.16
N PHE A 421 -4.07 14.79 -22.99
CA PHE A 421 -3.61 14.76 -24.39
C PHE A 421 -4.39 15.71 -25.27
N ALA A 422 -3.71 16.32 -26.22
CA ALA A 422 -4.35 17.11 -27.26
C ALA A 422 -5.14 16.21 -28.23
N ASP A 423 -4.54 15.09 -28.62
CA ASP A 423 -5.10 14.06 -29.50
C ASP A 423 -4.69 12.67 -29.02
N LEU A 424 -5.40 11.65 -29.48
CA LEU A 424 -5.11 10.26 -29.17
C LEU A 424 -5.10 9.39 -30.43
N VAL A 425 -4.11 8.50 -30.52
CA VAL A 425 -4.15 7.34 -31.40
C VAL A 425 -4.21 6.09 -30.52
N THR A 426 -5.18 5.23 -30.72
CA THR A 426 -5.31 4.01 -29.95
C THR A 426 -5.62 2.81 -30.83
N GLU A 427 -5.18 1.62 -30.41
CA GLU A 427 -5.57 0.36 -30.99
C GLU A 427 -6.92 -0.07 -30.45
N LEU A 428 -7.73 -0.82 -31.21
CA LEU A 428 -8.98 -1.42 -30.77
C LEU A 428 -8.76 -2.24 -29.49
N ALA A 429 -9.59 -2.00 -28.50
CA ALA A 429 -9.58 -2.64 -27.20
C ALA A 429 -11.03 -2.80 -26.70
N PRO A 430 -11.31 -3.51 -25.62
CA PRO A 430 -12.64 -3.55 -25.01
C PRO A 430 -13.23 -2.17 -24.78
N ALA A 431 -14.54 -2.02 -24.93
CA ALA A 431 -15.22 -0.73 -24.89
C ALA A 431 -14.98 0.04 -23.58
N SER A 432 -14.90 -0.66 -22.45
CA SER A 432 -14.54 -0.08 -21.15
C SER A 432 -13.12 0.51 -21.13
N SER A 433 -12.14 -0.20 -21.68
CA SER A 433 -10.76 0.29 -21.83
C SER A 433 -10.70 1.50 -22.76
N LEU A 434 -11.40 1.46 -23.89
CA LEU A 434 -11.47 2.59 -24.82
C LEU A 434 -12.07 3.82 -24.15
N ALA A 435 -13.14 3.68 -23.38
CA ALA A 435 -13.76 4.79 -22.64
C ALA A 435 -12.76 5.45 -21.67
N GLN A 436 -11.95 4.66 -20.97
CA GLN A 436 -10.88 5.17 -20.10
C GLN A 436 -9.79 5.91 -20.88
N ARG A 437 -9.37 5.37 -22.06
CA ARG A 437 -8.40 6.03 -22.96
C ARG A 437 -8.94 7.36 -23.48
N PHE A 438 -10.21 7.40 -23.87
CA PHE A 438 -10.89 8.63 -24.34
C PHE A 438 -10.98 9.70 -23.25
N GLY A 439 -11.07 9.26 -21.99
CA GLY A 439 -11.01 10.12 -20.81
C GLY A 439 -9.68 10.86 -20.62
N ARG A 440 -8.62 10.50 -21.35
CA ARG A 440 -7.29 11.14 -21.30
C ARG A 440 -7.09 12.25 -22.32
N VAL A 441 -8.07 12.49 -23.20
CA VAL A 441 -8.01 13.49 -24.25
C VAL A 441 -8.85 14.68 -23.85
N ASN A 442 -8.33 15.90 -24.06
CA ASN A 442 -9.07 17.15 -23.78
C ASN A 442 -9.87 17.07 -22.48
N ARG A 443 -9.16 16.66 -21.45
CA ARG A 443 -9.77 16.31 -20.16
C ARG A 443 -10.39 17.52 -19.46
N LEU A 444 -9.81 18.69 -19.67
CA LEU A 444 -10.30 19.95 -19.12
C LEU A 444 -11.39 20.61 -19.98
N GLY A 445 -11.59 20.14 -21.24
CA GLY A 445 -12.59 20.68 -22.15
C GLY A 445 -12.21 21.98 -22.87
N HIS A 446 -10.96 22.44 -22.74
CA HIS A 446 -10.57 23.74 -23.30
C HIS A 446 -10.26 23.71 -24.81
N ARG A 447 -9.97 22.53 -25.38
CA ARG A 447 -9.61 22.38 -26.80
C ARG A 447 -10.85 22.13 -27.63
N THR A 448 -10.93 22.77 -28.78
CA THR A 448 -12.09 22.71 -29.71
C THR A 448 -11.88 21.80 -30.93
N ASP A 449 -10.68 21.22 -31.07
CA ASP A 449 -10.27 20.48 -32.25
C ASP A 449 -9.63 19.12 -31.95
N SER A 450 -9.81 18.61 -30.74
CA SER A 450 -9.24 17.33 -30.32
C SER A 450 -9.86 16.14 -31.06
N LYS A 451 -9.01 15.17 -31.44
CA LYS A 451 -9.44 13.98 -32.17
C LYS A 451 -8.93 12.71 -31.53
N VAL A 452 -9.72 11.67 -31.65
CA VAL A 452 -9.40 10.31 -31.21
C VAL A 452 -9.42 9.39 -32.43
N VAL A 453 -8.26 8.87 -32.79
CA VAL A 453 -8.12 7.90 -33.90
C VAL A 453 -8.06 6.50 -33.31
N VAL A 454 -8.99 5.64 -33.70
CA VAL A 454 -8.97 4.21 -33.31
C VAL A 454 -8.51 3.38 -34.49
N ILE A 455 -7.37 2.70 -34.35
CA ILE A 455 -6.86 1.74 -35.35
C ILE A 455 -7.61 0.43 -35.14
N GLU A 456 -8.37 0.00 -36.12
CA GLU A 456 -9.23 -1.16 -36.05
C GLU A 456 -9.11 -2.03 -37.32
N PRO A 457 -9.54 -3.30 -37.28
CA PRO A 457 -9.61 -4.13 -38.48
C PRO A 457 -10.65 -3.59 -39.47
N ALA A 458 -10.36 -3.70 -40.78
CA ALA A 458 -11.28 -3.29 -41.86
C ALA A 458 -12.56 -4.14 -41.92
N SER A 459 -12.62 -5.28 -41.23
CA SER A 459 -13.78 -6.15 -41.13
C SER A 459 -13.96 -6.71 -39.73
N GLY A 460 -15.21 -6.69 -39.23
CA GLY A 460 -15.58 -7.32 -37.98
C GLY A 460 -15.30 -8.84 -37.93
N ASP A 461 -15.08 -9.49 -39.07
CA ASP A 461 -14.65 -10.89 -39.10
C ASP A 461 -13.25 -11.13 -38.50
N SER A 462 -12.40 -10.12 -38.52
CA SER A 462 -11.05 -10.20 -37.97
C SER A 462 -11.01 -10.25 -36.44
N VAL A 463 -12.05 -9.79 -35.74
CA VAL A 463 -12.14 -9.80 -34.27
C VAL A 463 -12.84 -11.06 -33.73
N LYS A 464 -13.12 -12.05 -34.54
CA LYS A 464 -13.77 -13.31 -34.12
C LYS A 464 -12.82 -14.30 -33.44
N LYS A 465 -11.55 -13.95 -33.28
CA LYS A 465 -10.52 -14.73 -32.59
C LYS A 465 -9.97 -13.94 -31.45
N ASP A 466 -9.64 -14.64 -30.35
CA ASP A 466 -8.96 -14.02 -29.22
C ASP A 466 -7.64 -13.38 -29.65
N ALA A 467 -7.44 -12.17 -29.17
CA ALA A 467 -6.21 -11.40 -29.37
C ALA A 467 -5.69 -10.99 -27.97
N PRO A 468 -4.94 -11.87 -27.31
CA PRO A 468 -4.47 -11.57 -25.94
C PRO A 468 -3.84 -10.18 -25.86
N PRO A 469 -4.15 -9.41 -24.79
CA PRO A 469 -4.83 -9.82 -23.57
C PRO A 469 -6.37 -9.84 -23.61
N TYR A 470 -7.00 -9.67 -24.76
CA TYR A 470 -8.44 -9.50 -24.88
C TYR A 470 -9.14 -10.69 -25.56
N LYS A 471 -10.36 -10.96 -25.12
CA LYS A 471 -11.24 -11.98 -25.71
C LYS A 471 -11.92 -11.47 -26.97
N ALA A 472 -12.17 -12.36 -27.92
CA ALA A 472 -12.85 -12.03 -29.17
C ALA A 472 -14.22 -11.35 -28.97
N VAL A 473 -14.98 -11.81 -27.98
CA VAL A 473 -16.30 -11.26 -27.67
C VAL A 473 -16.23 -9.78 -27.27
N ASP A 474 -15.25 -9.41 -26.47
CA ASP A 474 -15.07 -8.04 -25.97
C ASP A 474 -14.62 -7.10 -27.09
N LEU A 475 -13.73 -7.57 -27.97
CA LEU A 475 -13.29 -6.82 -29.15
C LEU A 475 -14.43 -6.67 -30.17
N SER A 476 -15.25 -7.71 -30.37
CA SER A 476 -16.41 -7.66 -31.26
C SER A 476 -17.47 -6.68 -30.76
N ASN A 477 -17.73 -6.69 -29.43
CA ASN A 477 -18.64 -5.74 -28.80
C ASN A 477 -18.11 -4.29 -28.92
N ALA A 478 -16.82 -4.09 -28.70
CA ALA A 478 -16.20 -2.79 -28.85
C ALA A 478 -16.25 -2.27 -30.30
N TYR A 479 -16.01 -3.15 -31.27
CA TYR A 479 -16.13 -2.82 -32.69
C TYR A 479 -17.54 -2.34 -33.02
N GLY A 480 -18.58 -3.08 -32.61
CA GLY A 480 -19.97 -2.69 -32.83
C GLY A 480 -20.36 -1.39 -32.11
N TRP A 481 -19.84 -1.18 -30.90
CA TRP A 481 -20.05 0.04 -30.13
C TRP A 481 -19.41 1.28 -30.83
N LEU A 482 -18.20 1.14 -31.36
CA LEU A 482 -17.51 2.21 -32.11
C LEU A 482 -18.26 2.57 -33.40
N GLU A 483 -18.73 1.58 -34.13
CA GLU A 483 -19.57 1.78 -35.33
C GLU A 483 -20.86 2.56 -35.00
N ALA A 484 -21.51 2.23 -33.85
CA ALA A 484 -22.71 2.94 -33.40
C ALA A 484 -22.39 4.41 -33.06
N LEU A 485 -21.28 4.67 -32.36
CA LEU A 485 -20.84 6.04 -32.06
C LEU A 485 -20.46 6.83 -33.34
N ASN A 486 -19.80 6.17 -34.30
CA ASN A 486 -19.38 6.77 -35.56
C ASN A 486 -20.57 7.06 -36.51
N GLY A 487 -21.70 6.34 -36.32
CA GLY A 487 -22.94 6.58 -37.08
C GLY A 487 -23.72 7.83 -36.66
N ALA A 488 -23.33 8.51 -35.59
CA ALA A 488 -23.96 9.75 -35.16
C ALA A 488 -23.65 10.92 -36.12
N GLU A 489 -24.50 11.93 -36.15
CA GLU A 489 -24.30 13.12 -37.00
C GLU A 489 -22.99 13.87 -36.71
N ASN A 490 -22.61 13.88 -35.41
CA ASN A 490 -21.32 14.40 -34.94
C ASN A 490 -20.65 13.33 -34.05
N PRO A 491 -19.84 12.43 -34.60
CA PRO A 491 -19.20 11.37 -33.88
C PRO A 491 -18.31 11.92 -32.75
N SER A 492 -18.66 11.63 -31.51
CA SER A 492 -17.94 12.11 -30.34
C SER A 492 -17.77 11.00 -29.31
N VAL A 493 -16.66 11.05 -28.58
CA VAL A 493 -16.34 10.15 -27.45
C VAL A 493 -16.17 10.92 -26.13
N ASN A 494 -16.88 12.04 -25.98
CA ASN A 494 -16.93 12.73 -24.70
C ASN A 494 -17.85 11.99 -23.69
N PRO A 495 -17.74 12.31 -22.38
CA PRO A 495 -18.56 11.65 -21.37
C PRO A 495 -20.06 11.70 -21.65
N ALA A 496 -20.60 12.83 -22.17
CA ALA A 496 -22.02 12.96 -22.49
C ALA A 496 -22.46 11.99 -23.62
N ALA A 497 -21.63 11.81 -24.65
CA ALA A 497 -21.89 10.85 -25.72
C ALA A 497 -21.83 9.41 -25.20
N MET A 498 -20.89 9.11 -24.30
CA MET A 498 -20.73 7.77 -23.70
C MET A 498 -21.86 7.44 -22.71
N VAL A 499 -22.47 8.40 -22.04
CA VAL A 499 -23.65 8.15 -21.20
C VAL A 499 -24.88 7.81 -22.07
N LYS A 500 -25.03 8.49 -23.22
CA LYS A 500 -26.13 8.17 -24.18
C LYS A 500 -25.94 6.81 -24.86
N ASN A 501 -24.68 6.42 -25.12
CA ASN A 501 -24.30 5.13 -25.71
C ASN A 501 -23.23 4.49 -24.82
N PRO A 502 -23.64 3.86 -23.70
CA PRO A 502 -22.69 3.37 -22.71
C PRO A 502 -21.78 2.28 -23.30
N PRO A 503 -20.48 2.27 -22.93
CA PRO A 503 -19.58 1.24 -23.37
C PRO A 503 -20.05 -0.13 -22.86
N VAL A 504 -20.04 -1.12 -23.74
CA VAL A 504 -20.38 -2.49 -23.39
C VAL A 504 -19.37 -2.97 -22.33
N GLN A 505 -19.89 -3.49 -21.23
CA GLN A 505 -19.06 -4.07 -20.18
C GLN A 505 -18.27 -5.26 -20.72
N SER A 506 -17.01 -5.38 -20.29
CA SER A 506 -16.20 -6.55 -20.61
C SER A 506 -16.82 -7.81 -20.02
N SER A 507 -16.67 -8.92 -20.73
CA SER A 507 -17.14 -10.22 -20.26
C SER A 507 -16.52 -10.55 -18.91
N PRO A 508 -17.30 -10.95 -17.92
CA PRO A 508 -16.75 -11.33 -16.63
C PRO A 508 -15.81 -12.55 -16.81
N GLU A 509 -14.72 -12.55 -16.09
CA GLU A 509 -13.78 -13.67 -16.10
C GLU A 509 -14.33 -14.85 -15.32
N ARG A 510 -15.21 -14.57 -14.35
CA ARG A 510 -15.90 -15.56 -13.53
C ARG A 510 -17.43 -15.42 -13.70
N LEU A 511 -18.11 -16.55 -13.78
CA LEU A 511 -19.57 -16.59 -13.80
C LEU A 511 -20.18 -16.56 -12.38
N LEU A 512 -19.39 -16.99 -11.39
CA LEU A 512 -19.82 -17.06 -10.00
C LEU A 512 -18.75 -16.40 -9.10
N TYR A 513 -19.16 -15.35 -8.43
CA TYR A 513 -18.34 -14.68 -7.40
C TYR A 513 -18.54 -15.38 -6.06
N GLN A 514 -17.42 -15.63 -5.37
CA GLN A 514 -17.42 -16.22 -4.04
C GLN A 514 -17.68 -15.17 -2.98
N ARG A 515 -18.38 -15.59 -1.93
CA ARG A 515 -18.63 -14.76 -0.75
C ARG A 515 -18.07 -15.49 0.47
N PRO A 516 -17.25 -14.83 1.32
CA PRO A 516 -16.85 -15.46 2.55
C PRO A 516 -18.07 -15.70 3.45
N GLU A 517 -18.06 -16.82 4.15
CA GLU A 517 -19.07 -17.16 5.12
C GLU A 517 -18.49 -17.06 6.55
N TRP A 518 -19.36 -17.10 7.54
CA TRP A 518 -18.93 -16.97 8.95
C TRP A 518 -17.83 -17.96 9.36
N PRO A 519 -17.89 -19.27 8.99
CA PRO A 519 -16.80 -20.19 9.28
C PRO A 519 -15.47 -19.82 8.64
N ASP A 520 -15.47 -19.26 7.42
CA ASP A 520 -14.25 -18.83 6.74
C ASP A 520 -13.57 -17.70 7.55
N LEU A 521 -14.36 -16.74 8.03
CA LEU A 521 -13.84 -15.62 8.83
C LEU A 521 -13.29 -16.08 10.19
N LEU A 522 -13.95 -17.03 10.83
CA LEU A 522 -13.44 -17.64 12.07
C LEU A 522 -12.10 -18.34 11.85
N GLU A 523 -11.96 -19.06 10.74
CA GLU A 523 -10.70 -19.73 10.39
C GLU A 523 -9.61 -18.70 10.02
N PHE A 524 -9.95 -17.69 9.21
CA PHE A 524 -9.01 -16.64 8.86
C PHE A 524 -8.52 -15.82 10.06
N SER A 525 -9.33 -15.66 11.09
CA SER A 525 -8.95 -14.92 12.30
C SER A 525 -7.91 -15.63 13.18
N ARG A 526 -7.64 -16.91 12.95
CA ARG A 526 -6.58 -17.68 13.61
C ARG A 526 -5.24 -17.40 12.93
N THR A 527 -4.60 -16.31 13.31
CA THR A 527 -3.48 -15.71 12.56
C THR A 527 -2.08 -16.11 13.03
N ASP A 528 -1.96 -16.81 14.14
CA ASP A 528 -0.68 -17.24 14.70
C ASP A 528 -0.16 -18.56 14.10
N GLU A 529 0.72 -19.27 14.79
CA GLU A 529 1.36 -20.51 14.32
C GLU A 529 0.34 -21.63 14.11
N ASN A 530 -0.38 -21.57 13.00
CA ASN A 530 -1.30 -22.60 12.56
C ASN A 530 -0.50 -23.71 11.85
N PRO A 531 -0.67 -25.01 12.19
CA PRO A 531 -0.05 -26.12 11.51
C PRO A 531 -0.60 -26.36 10.09
N TYR A 532 -1.72 -25.71 9.74
CA TYR A 532 -2.31 -25.83 8.42
C TYR A 532 -1.70 -24.85 7.41
N ASP A 533 -1.71 -25.23 6.14
CA ASP A 533 -1.32 -24.34 5.05
C ASP A 533 -2.22 -23.10 5.00
N GLU A 534 -1.63 -21.97 4.65
CA GLU A 534 -2.41 -20.76 4.47
C GLU A 534 -3.37 -20.92 3.27
N PRO A 535 -4.65 -20.52 3.40
CA PRO A 535 -5.60 -20.64 2.30
C PRO A 535 -5.19 -19.73 1.14
N ASP A 536 -5.41 -20.20 -0.07
CA ASP A 536 -5.32 -19.40 -1.28
C ASP A 536 -6.46 -18.38 -1.30
N LEU A 537 -6.11 -17.11 -1.27
CA LEU A 537 -7.08 -16.01 -1.26
C LEU A 537 -7.61 -15.62 -2.64
N ASP A 538 -7.05 -16.13 -3.72
CA ASP A 538 -7.45 -15.79 -5.08
C ASP A 538 -8.95 -15.99 -5.29
N LEU A 539 -9.51 -16.99 -4.60
CA LEU A 539 -10.94 -17.30 -4.65
C LEU A 539 -11.83 -16.12 -4.21
N TRP A 540 -11.38 -15.31 -3.26
CA TRP A 540 -12.13 -14.18 -2.69
C TRP A 540 -11.63 -12.80 -3.12
N LEU A 541 -10.48 -12.73 -3.80
CA LEU A 541 -9.87 -11.45 -4.15
C LEU A 541 -9.86 -11.18 -5.66
N HIS A 542 -9.67 -12.21 -6.50
CA HIS A 542 -9.39 -12.03 -7.91
C HIS A 542 -10.60 -12.35 -8.79
N ASP A 543 -10.80 -11.53 -9.80
CA ASP A 543 -11.79 -11.78 -10.85
C ASP A 543 -11.39 -12.95 -11.75
N SER A 544 -10.08 -13.21 -11.93
CA SER A 544 -9.53 -14.38 -12.61
C SER A 544 -8.91 -15.34 -11.63
N LEU A 545 -9.16 -16.64 -11.82
CA LEU A 545 -8.47 -17.73 -11.11
C LEU A 545 -7.33 -18.32 -11.94
N ASP A 546 -6.96 -17.67 -13.04
CA ASP A 546 -5.83 -18.09 -13.86
C ASP A 546 -4.51 -17.72 -13.15
N ALA A 547 -3.77 -18.73 -12.73
CA ALA A 547 -2.47 -18.57 -12.07
C ALA A 547 -1.45 -17.79 -12.94
N GLU A 548 -1.64 -17.75 -14.26
CA GLU A 548 -0.78 -16.95 -15.16
C GLU A 548 -0.90 -15.44 -14.91
N THR A 549 -1.97 -14.97 -14.28
CA THR A 549 -2.18 -13.55 -13.97
C THR A 549 -1.62 -13.13 -12.62
N ALA A 550 -1.30 -14.09 -11.75
CA ALA A 550 -0.75 -13.79 -10.44
C ALA A 550 0.56 -12.99 -10.54
N MET A 551 0.64 -11.93 -9.74
CA MET A 551 1.77 -10.99 -9.79
C MET A 551 2.92 -11.45 -8.90
N GLY A 552 4.13 -11.17 -9.37
CA GLY A 552 5.40 -11.27 -8.68
C GLY A 552 6.32 -10.15 -9.13
N GLY A 553 7.61 -10.28 -8.90
CA GLY A 553 8.58 -9.28 -9.28
C GLY A 553 9.97 -9.81 -9.64
N VAL A 554 10.74 -8.97 -10.32
CA VAL A 554 12.16 -9.24 -10.62
C VAL A 554 13.01 -8.07 -10.16
N ILE A 555 14.07 -8.37 -9.42
CA ILE A 555 15.10 -7.41 -9.06
C ILE A 555 16.39 -7.83 -9.76
N VAL A 556 17.09 -6.86 -10.31
CA VAL A 556 18.43 -7.08 -10.87
C VAL A 556 19.40 -6.24 -10.06
N ARG A 557 20.36 -6.91 -9.43
CA ARG A 557 21.42 -6.24 -8.66
C ARG A 557 22.78 -6.59 -9.23
N ASP A 558 23.58 -5.55 -9.37
CA ASP A 558 25.02 -5.66 -9.58
C ASP A 558 25.75 -5.59 -8.24
N ASN A 559 27.00 -5.96 -8.22
CA ASN A 559 27.89 -5.81 -7.05
C ASN A 559 27.51 -6.63 -5.81
N LEU A 560 26.88 -7.78 -5.97
CA LEU A 560 26.80 -8.77 -4.89
C LEU A 560 28.13 -9.52 -4.76
N PRO A 561 28.54 -9.94 -3.53
CA PRO A 561 29.71 -10.78 -3.34
C PRO A 561 29.66 -12.05 -4.20
N SER A 562 30.80 -12.51 -4.69
CA SER A 562 30.88 -13.78 -5.45
C SER A 562 30.47 -14.99 -4.60
N ASN A 563 30.75 -14.95 -3.30
CA ASN A 563 30.32 -15.95 -2.34
C ASN A 563 28.81 -15.83 -2.06
N THR A 564 28.08 -16.93 -2.25
CA THR A 564 26.62 -16.97 -2.10
C THR A 564 26.16 -16.71 -0.67
N SER A 565 26.87 -17.22 0.33
CA SER A 565 26.52 -17.01 1.73
C SER A 565 26.67 -15.54 2.13
N ALA A 566 27.75 -14.90 1.71
CA ALA A 566 27.97 -13.46 1.92
C ALA A 566 26.91 -12.62 1.21
N ALA A 567 26.54 -12.96 -0.02
CA ALA A 567 25.46 -12.28 -0.75
C ALA A 567 24.13 -12.41 -0.01
N MET A 568 23.80 -13.59 0.50
CA MET A 568 22.57 -13.82 1.28
C MET A 568 22.54 -13.02 2.58
N GLU A 569 23.66 -12.95 3.31
CA GLU A 569 23.74 -12.17 4.54
C GLU A 569 23.52 -10.66 4.28
N ILE A 570 24.13 -10.12 3.22
CA ILE A 570 23.87 -8.73 2.81
C ILE A 570 22.39 -8.51 2.51
N LEU A 571 21.78 -9.40 1.75
CA LEU A 571 20.38 -9.29 1.35
C LEU A 571 19.40 -9.42 2.53
N LYS A 572 19.79 -10.10 3.60
CA LYS A 572 19.00 -10.19 4.85
C LYS A 572 19.09 -8.94 5.72
N THR A 573 20.10 -8.12 5.50
CA THR A 573 20.29 -6.88 6.26
C THR A 573 19.25 -5.85 5.84
N SER A 574 18.56 -5.23 6.79
CA SER A 574 17.46 -4.30 6.53
C SER A 574 17.80 -3.14 5.57
N TYR A 575 19.07 -2.72 5.55
CA TYR A 575 19.55 -1.66 4.66
C TYR A 575 19.68 -2.07 3.20
N PHE A 576 19.88 -3.35 2.93
CA PHE A 576 20.14 -3.90 1.61
C PHE A 576 19.08 -4.94 1.18
N ALA A 577 18.07 -5.11 1.99
CA ALA A 577 16.93 -5.95 1.62
C ALA A 577 16.31 -5.48 0.29
N PRO A 578 15.73 -6.39 -0.48
CA PRO A 578 14.96 -6.05 -1.67
C PRO A 578 13.97 -4.91 -1.42
N SER A 579 13.86 -3.98 -2.36
CA SER A 579 12.96 -2.83 -2.24
C SER A 579 11.99 -2.72 -3.44
N ASP A 580 10.80 -2.19 -3.19
CA ASP A 580 9.80 -1.98 -4.23
C ASP A 580 10.30 -1.06 -5.36
N ARG A 581 11.17 -0.08 -5.04
CA ARG A 581 11.70 0.88 -6.02
C ARG A 581 12.51 0.23 -7.13
N GLU A 582 13.17 -0.89 -6.84
CA GLU A 582 14.03 -1.63 -7.78
C GLU A 582 13.32 -2.82 -8.45
N THR A 583 12.09 -3.13 -8.02
CA THR A 583 11.36 -4.30 -8.49
C THR A 583 10.67 -4.03 -9.82
N PHE A 584 11.00 -4.79 -10.87
CA PHE A 584 10.20 -4.86 -12.09
C PHE A 584 8.94 -5.67 -11.80
N PRO A 585 7.74 -5.12 -11.97
CA PRO A 585 6.52 -5.91 -11.83
C PRO A 585 6.42 -6.93 -12.96
N ALA A 586 6.19 -8.17 -12.61
CA ALA A 586 6.05 -9.29 -13.54
C ALA A 586 5.00 -10.27 -13.01
N ASN A 587 4.21 -10.87 -13.91
CA ASN A 587 3.38 -12.00 -13.51
C ASN A 587 4.21 -13.29 -13.44
N LEU A 588 3.66 -14.33 -12.81
CA LEU A 588 4.36 -15.60 -12.61
C LEU A 588 4.80 -16.24 -13.94
N LYS A 589 4.03 -16.05 -15.01
CA LYS A 589 4.39 -16.53 -16.34
C LYS A 589 5.68 -15.88 -16.86
N ILE A 590 5.82 -14.56 -16.68
CA ILE A 590 7.04 -13.83 -17.07
C ILE A 590 8.23 -14.30 -16.22
N LEU A 591 8.03 -14.52 -14.92
CA LEU A 591 9.07 -15.05 -14.05
C LEU A 591 9.51 -16.44 -14.53
N GLN A 592 8.57 -17.30 -14.89
CA GLN A 592 8.88 -18.62 -15.43
C GLN A 592 9.60 -18.53 -16.79
N GLU A 593 9.16 -17.66 -17.70
CA GLU A 593 9.84 -17.44 -18.99
C GLU A 593 11.29 -16.95 -18.82
N ILE A 594 11.58 -16.16 -17.76
CA ILE A 594 12.94 -15.73 -17.43
C ILE A 594 13.78 -16.92 -16.97
N LEU A 595 13.24 -17.76 -16.11
CA LEU A 595 13.93 -18.97 -15.64
C LEU A 595 14.20 -19.95 -16.79
N ASP A 596 13.18 -20.23 -17.61
CA ASP A 596 13.29 -21.13 -18.76
C ASP A 596 14.31 -20.60 -19.79
N TYR A 597 14.33 -19.28 -20.05
CA TYR A 597 15.32 -18.67 -20.93
C TYR A 597 16.75 -18.89 -20.43
N GLN A 598 16.98 -18.77 -19.13
CA GLN A 598 18.29 -18.98 -18.54
C GLN A 598 18.75 -20.44 -18.67
N ASP A 599 17.85 -21.38 -18.45
CA ASP A 599 18.11 -22.81 -18.58
C ASP A 599 18.42 -23.21 -20.02
N GLU A 600 17.65 -22.74 -21.01
CA GLU A 600 17.83 -22.99 -22.43
C GLU A 600 19.17 -22.47 -22.97
N HIS A 601 19.66 -21.33 -22.45
CA HIS A 601 20.85 -20.66 -22.96
C HIS A 601 22.12 -20.97 -22.14
N GLY A 602 22.01 -21.86 -21.15
CA GLY A 602 23.15 -22.29 -20.31
C GLY A 602 23.71 -21.15 -19.44
N VAL A 603 22.93 -20.07 -19.26
CA VAL A 603 23.29 -18.97 -18.39
C VAL A 603 22.85 -19.35 -16.97
N LYS A 604 23.81 -19.67 -16.10
CA LYS A 604 23.54 -20.03 -14.69
C LYS A 604 23.92 -18.89 -13.74
N PRO A 605 23.19 -17.75 -13.72
CA PRO A 605 23.42 -16.73 -12.71
C PRO A 605 22.92 -17.24 -11.36
N ARG A 606 23.46 -16.68 -10.29
CA ARG A 606 22.85 -16.89 -8.99
C ARG A 606 21.47 -16.23 -8.99
N LYS A 607 20.51 -16.98 -8.48
CA LYS A 607 19.12 -16.57 -8.37
C LYS A 607 18.73 -16.67 -6.89
N PHE A 608 18.15 -15.63 -6.37
CA PHE A 608 17.59 -15.64 -5.02
C PHE A 608 16.09 -15.44 -5.09
N LEU A 609 15.37 -16.11 -4.22
CA LEU A 609 13.94 -15.94 -4.04
C LEU A 609 13.69 -15.15 -2.76
N TYR A 610 13.00 -14.04 -2.90
CA TYR A 610 12.44 -13.30 -1.77
C TYR A 610 10.95 -13.64 -1.66
N ARG A 611 10.57 -14.25 -0.54
CA ARG A 611 9.21 -14.69 -0.25
C ARG A 611 8.87 -14.35 1.21
N GLN A 612 7.79 -13.62 1.43
CA GLN A 612 7.28 -13.30 2.77
C GLN A 612 8.32 -12.68 3.73
N GLY A 613 9.24 -11.87 3.21
CA GLY A 613 10.28 -11.24 4.02
C GLY A 613 11.56 -12.07 4.18
N GLU A 614 11.58 -13.31 3.69
CA GLU A 614 12.74 -14.19 3.75
C GLU A 614 13.43 -14.31 2.41
N ILE A 615 14.76 -14.40 2.42
CA ILE A 615 15.58 -14.65 1.23
C ILE A 615 16.16 -16.06 1.29
N SER A 616 15.98 -16.79 0.20
CA SER A 616 16.55 -18.11 -0.02
C SER A 616 17.26 -18.18 -1.37
N LEU A 617 18.20 -19.11 -1.50
CA LEU A 617 18.79 -19.41 -2.80
C LEU A 617 17.79 -20.19 -3.64
N TRP A 618 17.55 -19.76 -4.90
CA TRP A 618 16.73 -20.51 -5.83
C TRP A 618 17.43 -21.82 -6.22
N GLN A 619 16.74 -22.93 -6.12
CA GLN A 619 17.25 -24.24 -6.50
C GLN A 619 16.74 -24.62 -7.89
N ASP A 620 17.65 -24.71 -8.85
CA ASP A 620 17.33 -25.22 -10.19
C ASP A 620 17.04 -26.73 -10.14
N ALA A 621 16.29 -27.26 -11.10
CA ALA A 621 15.71 -28.61 -11.13
C ALA A 621 16.74 -29.80 -11.24
N ASP A 622 18.04 -29.56 -11.15
CA ASP A 622 19.09 -30.58 -11.32
C ASP A 622 19.19 -31.60 -10.17
N HIS A 623 18.40 -31.50 -9.11
CA HIS A 623 18.46 -32.36 -7.91
C HIS A 623 17.23 -33.24 -7.68
N GLY A 624 16.64 -33.79 -8.75
CA GLY A 624 15.57 -34.79 -8.67
C GLY A 624 14.16 -34.20 -8.65
N GLU A 625 13.20 -34.87 -9.26
CA GLU A 625 11.84 -34.39 -9.50
C GLU A 625 11.02 -34.05 -8.25
N GLU A 626 11.48 -34.39 -7.03
CA GLU A 626 10.73 -34.20 -5.77
C GLU A 626 10.96 -32.84 -5.07
N SER A 627 11.87 -31.98 -5.54
CA SER A 627 12.21 -30.71 -4.86
C SER A 627 12.16 -29.47 -5.76
N ARG A 628 11.31 -29.45 -6.78
CA ARG A 628 11.15 -28.29 -7.65
C ARG A 628 10.50 -27.17 -6.85
N GLN A 629 11.26 -26.11 -6.56
CA GLN A 629 10.73 -24.92 -5.94
C GLN A 629 9.74 -24.25 -6.93
N SER A 630 8.47 -24.11 -6.57
CA SER A 630 7.46 -23.47 -7.40
C SER A 630 7.34 -21.98 -7.05
N LEU A 631 7.08 -21.15 -8.07
CA LEU A 631 6.75 -19.75 -7.88
C LEU A 631 5.34 -19.62 -7.29
N ALA A 632 5.17 -18.66 -6.39
CA ALA A 632 3.90 -18.31 -5.77
C ALA A 632 3.60 -16.81 -5.95
N PRO A 633 2.34 -16.39 -5.84
CA PRO A 633 1.98 -14.98 -5.85
C PRO A 633 2.77 -14.19 -4.78
N GLY A 634 3.29 -13.04 -5.17
CA GLY A 634 4.11 -12.21 -4.28
C GLY A 634 5.61 -12.56 -4.28
N ASP A 635 6.04 -13.58 -5.01
CA ASP A 635 7.46 -13.91 -5.12
C ASP A 635 8.24 -12.86 -5.89
N VAL A 636 9.43 -12.56 -5.40
CA VAL A 636 10.38 -11.69 -6.11
C VAL A 636 11.67 -12.46 -6.38
N LEU A 637 12.00 -12.59 -7.68
CA LEU A 637 13.27 -13.16 -8.12
C LEU A 637 14.35 -12.06 -8.11
N LEU A 638 15.44 -12.29 -7.39
CA LEU A 638 16.60 -11.42 -7.42
C LEU A 638 17.70 -12.10 -8.24
N LEU A 639 18.16 -11.42 -9.28
CA LEU A 639 19.12 -11.89 -10.26
C LEU A 639 20.41 -11.06 -10.21
N ASP A 640 21.55 -11.70 -10.38
CA ASP A 640 22.80 -10.98 -10.64
C ASP A 640 22.74 -10.29 -12.01
N MET A 641 23.29 -9.07 -12.12
CA MET A 641 23.33 -8.30 -13.37
C MET A 641 24.06 -9.06 -14.49
N GLY A 642 23.50 -9.00 -15.68
CA GLY A 642 24.04 -9.65 -16.88
C GLY A 642 23.34 -10.96 -17.26
N SER A 643 22.46 -11.48 -16.45
CA SER A 643 21.75 -12.74 -16.70
C SER A 643 20.53 -12.60 -17.60
N VAL A 644 19.92 -11.42 -17.66
CA VAL A 644 18.75 -11.13 -18.50
C VAL A 644 18.90 -9.71 -19.06
N PRO A 645 18.53 -9.45 -20.32
CA PRO A 645 18.60 -8.12 -20.90
C PRO A 645 17.46 -7.24 -20.38
N PHE A 646 17.78 -6.39 -19.46
CA PHE A 646 16.91 -5.28 -19.04
C PHE A 646 17.38 -3.99 -19.69
N THR A 647 16.46 -3.06 -19.93
CA THR A 647 16.79 -1.78 -20.56
C THR A 647 16.78 -0.63 -19.56
N ASN A 648 17.49 0.46 -19.87
CA ASN A 648 17.44 1.72 -19.12
C ASN A 648 16.05 2.38 -19.09
N GLN A 649 15.10 1.87 -19.87
CA GLN A 649 13.73 2.33 -19.83
C GLN A 649 12.91 1.63 -18.75
N GLY A 650 13.58 0.89 -17.86
CA GLY A 650 12.94 0.19 -16.77
C GLY A 650 12.01 -0.93 -17.19
N ILE A 651 12.27 -1.60 -18.32
CA ILE A 651 11.40 -2.63 -18.87
C ILE A 651 12.06 -3.99 -18.66
N ALA A 652 11.38 -4.88 -17.95
CA ALA A 652 11.72 -6.28 -17.95
C ALA A 652 11.25 -6.88 -19.29
N VAL A 653 12.19 -7.36 -20.10
CA VAL A 653 11.92 -7.90 -21.42
C VAL A 653 12.37 -9.35 -21.51
N THR A 654 11.59 -10.17 -22.18
CA THR A 654 11.99 -11.49 -22.64
C THR A 654 12.82 -11.34 -23.93
N GLN A 655 13.50 -12.41 -24.36
CA GLN A 655 14.28 -12.40 -25.59
C GLN A 655 13.46 -11.92 -26.83
N ARG A 656 12.16 -12.21 -26.84
CA ARG A 656 11.24 -11.82 -27.93
C ARG A 656 10.93 -10.32 -27.97
N GLU A 657 11.17 -9.62 -26.87
CA GLU A 657 10.85 -8.19 -26.67
C GLU A 657 12.11 -7.32 -26.58
N LEU A 658 13.28 -7.86 -26.92
CA LEU A 658 14.54 -7.13 -26.85
C LEU A 658 14.49 -5.88 -27.73
N PRO A 659 14.71 -4.69 -27.14
CA PRO A 659 14.90 -3.47 -27.94
C PRO A 659 16.23 -3.54 -28.69
N SER A 660 16.29 -2.83 -29.79
CA SER A 660 17.51 -2.76 -30.63
C SER A 660 18.67 -2.01 -29.96
N THR A 661 18.40 -1.26 -28.89
CA THR A 661 19.40 -0.45 -28.18
C THR A 661 19.91 -1.18 -26.93
N LYS A 662 21.26 -1.28 -26.81
CA LYS A 662 21.94 -1.87 -25.64
C LYS A 662 22.16 -0.80 -24.57
N ASP A 663 21.09 -0.23 -24.05
CA ASP A 663 21.22 0.68 -22.94
C ASP A 663 21.50 -0.11 -21.65
N LYS A 664 22.43 0.35 -20.83
CA LYS A 664 22.72 -0.26 -19.53
C LYS A 664 21.59 0.06 -18.54
N LEU A 665 21.20 -0.93 -17.77
CA LEU A 665 20.28 -0.72 -16.67
C LEU A 665 20.97 0.11 -15.58
N GLU A 666 20.34 1.22 -15.19
CA GLU A 666 20.83 2.02 -14.05
C GLU A 666 20.56 1.31 -12.73
N ALA A 667 21.55 1.30 -11.84
CA ALA A 667 21.36 0.81 -10.49
C ALA A 667 20.46 1.77 -9.69
N VAL A 668 19.56 1.21 -8.91
CA VAL A 668 18.72 2.00 -8.01
C VAL A 668 19.55 2.39 -6.79
N PRO A 669 19.72 3.68 -6.49
CA PRO A 669 20.52 4.12 -5.35
C PRO A 669 19.83 3.71 -4.04
N PHE A 670 20.64 3.30 -3.07
CA PHE A 670 20.16 3.11 -1.71
C PHE A 670 19.67 4.43 -1.10
N PRO A 671 18.90 4.38 -0.02
CA PRO A 671 18.49 5.59 0.69
C PRO A 671 19.65 6.50 1.04
N LYS A 672 19.40 7.83 1.12
CA LYS A 672 20.42 8.82 1.39
C LYS A 672 21.22 8.46 2.66
N GLY A 673 22.54 8.45 2.54
CA GLY A 673 23.43 8.13 3.64
C GLY A 673 23.80 6.65 3.76
N ILE A 674 23.25 5.76 2.93
CA ILE A 674 23.60 4.33 2.93
C ILE A 674 24.46 4.02 1.71
N LYS A 675 25.60 3.39 1.93
CA LYS A 675 26.52 2.94 0.90
C LYS A 675 26.98 1.53 1.20
N LEU A 676 27.02 0.65 0.20
CA LEU A 676 27.51 -0.72 0.30
C LEU A 676 28.87 -0.83 -0.39
N TYR A 677 29.84 -1.35 0.32
CA TYR A 677 31.17 -1.69 -0.19
C TYR A 677 31.37 -3.18 -0.09
N VAL A 678 31.77 -3.80 -1.18
CA VAL A 678 32.12 -5.23 -1.20
C VAL A 678 33.62 -5.35 -1.51
N TYR A 679 34.36 -5.95 -0.59
CA TYR A 679 35.76 -6.23 -0.72
C TYR A 679 35.99 -7.74 -0.77
N GLU A 680 36.58 -8.23 -1.85
CA GLU A 680 37.01 -9.63 -2.00
C GLU A 680 38.52 -9.71 -1.98
N LYS A 681 39.08 -10.41 -0.99
CA LYS A 681 40.51 -10.62 -0.86
C LYS A 681 40.83 -12.09 -1.07
N CYS A 682 41.55 -12.39 -2.15
CA CYS A 682 42.15 -13.74 -2.34
C CYS A 682 43.60 -13.74 -1.79
N ALA A 683 44.05 -14.89 -1.31
CA ALA A 683 45.38 -15.03 -0.66
C ALA A 683 46.57 -14.52 -1.49
N ASP A 684 46.44 -14.44 -2.81
CA ASP A 684 47.51 -14.03 -3.71
C ASP A 684 47.25 -12.81 -4.58
N ARG A 685 46.06 -12.19 -4.49
CA ARG A 685 45.68 -10.99 -5.26
C ARG A 685 44.60 -10.21 -4.55
N GLU A 686 44.85 -8.91 -4.36
CA GLU A 686 43.77 -7.94 -4.15
C GLU A 686 42.96 -7.87 -5.47
N LYS A 687 41.76 -8.44 -5.47
CA LYS A 687 40.82 -8.28 -6.58
C LYS A 687 39.96 -7.06 -6.36
N ASP A 688 39.65 -6.42 -7.49
CA ASP A 688 38.97 -5.17 -7.62
C ASP A 688 37.89 -4.94 -6.60
N PHE A 689 37.96 -3.77 -5.95
CA PHE A 689 36.83 -3.20 -5.22
C PHE A 689 35.67 -3.06 -6.16
N ARG A 690 34.53 -3.67 -5.82
CA ARG A 690 33.28 -3.42 -6.51
C ARG A 690 32.51 -2.40 -5.70
N GLU A 691 32.25 -1.29 -6.32
CA GLU A 691 31.56 -0.20 -5.70
C GLU A 691 30.18 0.00 -6.28
N TYR A 692 29.18 0.12 -5.39
CA TYR A 692 27.81 0.36 -5.81
C TYR A 692 27.53 1.85 -6.05
N LEU A 693 28.35 2.80 -5.68
CA LEU A 693 28.12 4.25 -5.80
C LEU A 693 29.40 5.13 -5.98
N GLY A 694 30.45 4.64 -6.66
CA GLY A 694 31.55 5.48 -7.13
C GLY A 694 32.58 5.91 -6.05
N LEU A 695 33.01 5.04 -5.08
CA LEU A 695 34.16 5.35 -4.22
C LEU A 695 35.44 4.78 -4.78
N SER A 696 36.53 5.55 -4.61
CA SER A 696 37.84 5.08 -4.95
C SER A 696 38.40 4.09 -3.92
N PRO A 697 39.40 3.28 -4.27
CA PRO A 697 40.06 2.39 -3.32
C PRO A 697 40.65 3.13 -2.11
N GLU A 698 41.09 4.39 -2.29
CA GLU A 698 41.61 5.23 -1.22
C GLU A 698 40.53 5.62 -0.22
N GLU A 699 39.32 5.98 -0.70
CA GLU A 699 38.18 6.30 0.18
C GLU A 699 37.71 5.08 0.96
N VAL A 700 37.83 3.87 0.41
CA VAL A 700 37.55 2.63 1.13
C VAL A 700 38.59 2.34 2.19
N ALA A 701 39.88 2.56 1.88
CA ALA A 701 40.95 2.41 2.85
C ALA A 701 40.80 3.39 4.03
N GLU A 702 40.47 4.66 3.77
CA GLU A 702 40.14 5.65 4.80
C GLU A 702 38.95 5.22 5.65
N LEU A 703 37.96 4.58 5.04
CA LEU A 703 36.78 4.08 5.74
C LEU A 703 37.13 2.95 6.72
N LEU A 704 38.05 2.07 6.31
CA LEU A 704 38.54 0.96 7.11
C LEU A 704 39.42 1.46 8.27
N ASP A 705 40.23 2.46 8.01
CA ASP A 705 41.11 3.07 9.02
C ASP A 705 40.32 3.96 10.01
N SER A 706 39.22 4.56 9.61
CA SER A 706 38.41 5.43 10.46
C SER A 706 37.62 4.70 11.57
N GLN A 707 37.61 3.38 11.60
CA GLN A 707 37.06 2.61 12.72
C GLN A 707 37.74 2.89 14.07
N SER A 708 38.96 3.44 14.03
CA SER A 708 39.75 3.74 15.22
C SER A 708 39.52 5.12 15.84
N SER A 709 38.82 6.01 15.17
CA SER A 709 38.63 7.41 15.62
C SER A 709 37.15 7.83 15.53
N GLY A 710 36.39 7.61 16.56
CA GLY A 710 35.15 8.29 16.98
C GLY A 710 34.32 9.14 16.02
N SER A 711 34.41 8.97 14.70
CA SER A 711 33.65 9.74 13.72
C SER A 711 32.26 9.14 13.52
N GLU A 712 31.26 9.95 13.18
CA GLU A 712 29.84 9.65 13.00
C GLU A 712 29.51 8.55 11.95
N THR A 713 30.49 7.81 11.46
CA THR A 713 30.35 6.74 10.50
C THR A 713 30.16 5.43 11.25
N ARG A 714 28.96 4.92 11.24
CA ARG A 714 28.67 3.58 11.76
C ARG A 714 28.78 2.54 10.64
N ILE A 715 29.60 1.52 10.85
CA ILE A 715 29.55 0.31 10.04
C ILE A 715 28.37 -0.52 10.54
N ALA A 716 27.41 -0.76 9.66
CA ALA A 716 26.18 -1.48 10.03
C ALA A 716 26.47 -2.96 10.32
N SER A 717 27.35 -3.60 9.55
CA SER A 717 27.86 -4.95 9.85
C SER A 717 29.10 -5.26 9.02
N GLU A 718 29.92 -6.18 9.53
CA GLU A 718 31.06 -6.78 8.88
C GLU A 718 30.81 -8.28 8.80
N LEU A 719 30.98 -8.87 7.62
CA LEU A 719 30.98 -10.30 7.42
C LEU A 719 32.31 -10.70 6.83
N SER A 720 33.06 -11.57 7.53
CA SER A 720 34.20 -12.27 6.94
C SER A 720 33.87 -13.76 6.90
N THR A 721 33.95 -14.34 5.71
CA THR A 721 33.77 -15.77 5.50
C THR A 721 35.07 -16.36 4.97
N GLU A 722 35.56 -17.42 5.62
CA GLU A 722 36.62 -18.26 5.05
C GLU A 722 35.99 -19.21 4.02
N ALA A 723 36.53 -19.23 2.82
CA ALA A 723 36.13 -20.23 1.85
C ALA A 723 36.57 -21.65 2.30
N GLU A 724 35.86 -22.68 1.89
CA GLU A 724 36.16 -24.07 2.26
C GLU A 724 37.59 -24.51 1.94
N ASP A 725 38.27 -23.79 1.04
CA ASP A 725 39.65 -24.04 0.66
C ASP A 725 40.68 -23.21 1.42
N GLY A 726 40.27 -22.39 2.40
CA GLY A 726 41.18 -21.59 3.21
C GLY A 726 41.87 -20.41 2.49
N GLN A 727 41.45 -20.06 1.29
CA GLN A 727 42.13 -19.07 0.44
C GLN A 727 41.39 -17.77 0.16
N GLU A 728 40.08 -17.67 0.43
CA GLU A 728 39.31 -16.45 0.19
C GLU A 728 38.67 -15.90 1.46
N VAL A 729 38.97 -14.67 1.78
CA VAL A 729 38.26 -13.89 2.81
C VAL A 729 37.43 -12.85 2.08
N ILE A 730 36.10 -12.91 2.24
CA ILE A 730 35.23 -11.87 1.75
C ILE A 730 34.80 -11.02 2.92
N SER A 731 35.12 -9.75 2.85
CA SER A 731 34.66 -8.76 3.82
C SER A 731 33.76 -7.76 3.11
N TRP A 732 32.65 -7.41 3.70
CA TRP A 732 31.79 -6.36 3.21
C TRP A 732 31.49 -5.35 4.32
N TYR A 733 31.31 -4.09 3.91
CA TYR A 733 31.07 -3.00 4.82
C TYR A 733 29.91 -2.17 4.35
N ALA A 734 29.07 -1.73 5.27
CA ALA A 734 28.02 -0.78 5.00
C ALA A 734 28.26 0.52 5.77
N LYS A 735 28.39 1.62 5.06
CA LYS A 735 28.46 2.96 5.64
C LYS A 735 27.05 3.54 5.78
N VAL A 736 26.65 3.87 7.00
CA VAL A 736 25.39 4.55 7.29
C VAL A 736 25.71 5.90 7.90
N THR A 737 25.44 6.98 7.14
CA THR A 737 25.57 8.37 7.61
C THR A 737 24.21 8.89 8.00
N ASN A 738 23.82 8.97 9.20
CA ASN A 738 22.52 9.35 9.79
C ASN A 738 21.66 8.15 10.20
N ALA A 739 21.98 7.56 11.34
CA ALA A 739 21.17 6.54 12.01
C ALA A 739 20.04 7.16 12.85
N THR A 740 19.33 8.18 12.36
CA THR A 740 18.22 8.80 13.10
C THR A 740 16.86 8.24 12.75
N GLU A 741 16.75 7.29 11.83
CA GLU A 741 15.53 6.50 11.71
C GLU A 741 15.74 5.13 12.37
N LYS A 742 15.39 5.04 13.63
CA LYS A 742 15.01 3.77 14.25
C LYS A 742 13.76 3.26 13.51
N LYS A 743 13.94 2.56 12.38
CA LYS A 743 12.88 1.68 11.90
C LYS A 743 12.75 0.59 12.95
N SER A 744 11.67 0.62 13.70
CA SER A 744 11.22 -0.51 14.50
C SER A 744 11.17 -1.72 13.57
N VAL A 745 12.05 -2.68 13.79
CA VAL A 745 11.91 -4.02 13.21
C VAL A 745 10.69 -4.61 13.93
N GLU A 746 9.51 -4.43 13.32
CA GLU A 746 8.30 -5.11 13.74
C GLU A 746 8.49 -6.60 13.43
N GLY A 747 8.96 -7.37 14.39
CA GLY A 747 9.17 -8.78 14.11
C GLY A 747 9.55 -9.69 15.28
N SER A 748 10.03 -9.17 16.38
CA SER A 748 10.13 -9.97 17.60
C SER A 748 9.95 -9.07 18.81
N ASP A 749 8.91 -9.31 19.58
CA ASP A 749 8.65 -8.62 20.85
C ASP A 749 9.86 -8.72 21.81
N THR A 750 10.60 -9.81 21.71
CA THR A 750 11.86 -10.01 22.45
C THR A 750 12.99 -9.06 22.07
N ALA A 751 12.99 -8.48 20.87
CA ALA A 751 14.02 -7.50 20.51
C ALA A 751 13.69 -6.09 21.02
N GLN A 752 12.40 -5.76 21.18
CA GLN A 752 11.97 -4.49 21.79
C GLN A 752 12.21 -4.47 23.31
N GLU A 753 12.03 -5.61 23.99
CA GLU A 753 12.31 -5.76 25.42
C GLU A 753 13.79 -5.63 25.76
N LEU A 754 14.67 -5.88 24.79
CA LEU A 754 16.12 -5.78 24.93
C LEU A 754 16.67 -4.40 24.50
N VAL A 755 15.82 -3.45 24.10
CA VAL A 755 16.28 -2.10 23.71
C VAL A 755 16.74 -1.35 24.95
N LEU A 756 17.88 -0.66 24.80
CA LEU A 756 18.45 0.27 25.77
C LEU A 756 17.43 1.36 26.10
N ALA A 757 16.75 1.22 27.20
CA ALA A 757 15.84 2.20 27.78
C ALA A 757 16.22 2.43 29.24
N ASP A 758 15.80 3.52 29.82
CA ASP A 758 15.83 3.67 31.26
C ASP A 758 14.89 2.61 31.90
N PRO A 759 15.27 2.04 33.05
CA PRO A 759 14.44 1.03 33.69
C PRO A 759 13.06 1.59 34.05
N VAL A 760 12.01 0.87 33.65
CA VAL A 760 10.61 1.22 33.96
C VAL A 760 10.01 0.18 34.87
N LEU A 761 9.37 0.61 35.95
CA LEU A 761 8.69 -0.28 36.90
C LEU A 761 7.44 -0.87 36.23
N LEU A 762 7.19 -2.17 36.49
CA LEU A 762 6.07 -2.88 35.87
C LEU A 762 4.71 -2.32 36.29
N ASP A 763 4.56 -1.99 37.60
CA ASP A 763 3.30 -1.45 38.10
C ASP A 763 2.97 -0.10 37.51
N ASP A 764 3.97 0.77 37.32
CA ASP A 764 3.79 2.08 36.71
C ASP A 764 3.39 1.92 35.24
N HIS A 765 4.14 1.10 34.48
CA HIS A 765 3.84 0.80 33.08
C HIS A 765 2.41 0.25 32.88
N GLN A 766 2.02 -0.74 33.67
CA GLN A 766 0.69 -1.35 33.59
C GLN A 766 -0.43 -0.35 33.89
N ASN A 767 -0.24 0.53 34.88
CA ASN A 767 -1.21 1.57 35.20
C ASN A 767 -1.30 2.64 34.08
N ASP A 768 -0.16 3.05 33.51
CA ASP A 768 -0.12 4.02 32.42
C ASP A 768 -0.80 3.45 31.15
N VAL A 769 -0.54 2.16 30.83
CA VAL A 769 -1.19 1.49 29.69
C VAL A 769 -2.69 1.34 29.94
N ALA A 770 -3.13 0.98 31.16
CA ALA A 770 -4.56 0.88 31.48
C ALA A 770 -5.28 2.24 31.33
N GLU A 771 -4.71 3.32 31.89
CA GLU A 771 -5.26 4.67 31.76
C GLU A 771 -5.31 5.12 30.29
N ARG A 772 -4.26 4.86 29.49
CA ARG A 772 -4.22 5.18 28.07
C ARG A 772 -5.27 4.37 27.30
N THR A 773 -5.46 3.10 27.64
CA THR A 773 -6.47 2.24 27.03
C THR A 773 -7.88 2.77 27.30
N ARG A 774 -8.15 3.23 28.54
CA ARG A 774 -9.42 3.87 28.90
C ARG A 774 -9.64 5.13 28.10
N GLN A 775 -8.64 6.00 27.97
CA GLN A 775 -8.72 7.25 27.16
C GLN A 775 -8.98 6.94 25.66
N LEU A 776 -8.28 5.94 25.10
CA LEU A 776 -8.53 5.51 23.72
C LEU A 776 -9.97 4.98 23.55
N ALA A 777 -10.45 4.15 24.47
CA ALA A 777 -11.79 3.59 24.42
C ALA A 777 -12.87 4.68 24.49
N GLU A 778 -12.70 5.69 25.36
CA GLU A 778 -13.58 6.84 25.48
C GLU A 778 -13.57 7.71 24.19
N ASN A 779 -12.38 8.03 23.67
CA ASN A 779 -12.25 8.81 22.42
C ASN A 779 -12.81 8.06 21.21
N LEU A 780 -12.68 6.74 21.19
CA LEU A 780 -13.27 5.88 20.17
C LEU A 780 -14.79 5.77 20.35
N GLY A 781 -15.34 6.11 21.53
CA GLY A 781 -16.76 5.96 21.84
C GLY A 781 -17.17 4.49 21.91
N LEU A 782 -16.29 3.63 22.43
CA LEU A 782 -16.64 2.22 22.69
C LEU A 782 -17.72 2.13 23.78
N ALA A 783 -18.56 1.11 23.68
CA ALA A 783 -19.55 0.85 24.71
C ALA A 783 -18.86 0.60 26.08
N PRO A 784 -19.44 1.06 27.21
CA PRO A 784 -18.79 1.09 28.52
C PRO A 784 -18.28 -0.28 28.97
N GLU A 785 -19.02 -1.35 28.71
CA GLU A 785 -18.65 -2.72 29.07
C GLU A 785 -17.35 -3.19 28.40
N PHE A 786 -17.08 -2.74 27.15
CA PHE A 786 -15.83 -3.07 26.45
C PHE A 786 -14.68 -2.20 26.92
N SER A 787 -14.97 -0.94 27.29
CA SER A 787 -13.97 -0.04 27.88
C SER A 787 -13.43 -0.59 29.20
N GLU A 788 -14.31 -1.09 30.08
CA GLU A 788 -13.93 -1.73 31.34
C GLU A 788 -13.10 -3.03 31.11
N ALA A 789 -13.55 -3.87 30.17
CA ALA A 789 -12.82 -5.10 29.85
C ALA A 789 -11.41 -4.81 29.29
N LEU A 790 -11.29 -3.79 28.46
CA LEU A 790 -10.01 -3.34 27.88
C LEU A 790 -9.08 -2.77 28.95
N GLU A 791 -9.58 -1.92 29.85
CA GLU A 791 -8.80 -1.36 30.96
C GLU A 791 -8.25 -2.46 31.86
N LEU A 792 -9.08 -3.46 32.21
CA LEU A 792 -8.66 -4.62 33.01
C LEU A 792 -7.61 -5.46 32.27
N ALA A 793 -7.80 -5.71 30.98
CA ALA A 793 -6.84 -6.45 30.17
C ALA A 793 -5.49 -5.72 30.11
N ALA A 794 -5.50 -4.42 29.83
CA ALA A 794 -4.32 -3.57 29.77
C ALA A 794 -3.58 -3.52 31.11
N LYS A 795 -4.32 -3.45 32.21
CA LYS A 795 -3.73 -3.47 33.56
C LYS A 795 -2.93 -4.72 33.84
N TYR A 796 -3.27 -5.86 33.26
CA TYR A 796 -2.65 -7.14 33.60
C TYR A 796 -1.96 -7.81 32.40
N HIS A 797 -1.81 -7.14 31.24
CA HIS A 797 -1.21 -7.74 30.04
C HIS A 797 0.21 -8.25 30.29
N ASP A 798 0.97 -7.57 31.10
CA ASP A 798 2.38 -7.82 31.39
C ASP A 798 2.61 -8.53 32.75
N GLU A 799 1.58 -8.99 33.44
CA GLU A 799 1.68 -9.59 34.78
C GLU A 799 2.66 -10.79 34.84
N GLY A 800 2.79 -11.54 33.72
CA GLY A 800 3.73 -12.64 33.55
C GLY A 800 5.20 -12.22 33.60
N LYS A 801 5.51 -10.94 33.36
CA LYS A 801 6.88 -10.41 33.52
C LYS A 801 7.38 -10.47 34.95
N ARG A 802 6.51 -10.68 35.95
CA ARG A 802 6.88 -10.88 37.34
C ARG A 802 7.62 -12.21 37.59
N ASP A 803 7.64 -13.16 36.63
CA ASP A 803 8.45 -14.37 36.75
C ASP A 803 9.93 -14.01 37.02
N LEU A 804 10.52 -14.60 38.03
CA LEU A 804 11.87 -14.25 38.47
C LEU A 804 12.93 -14.50 37.38
N ARG A 805 12.72 -15.48 36.49
CA ARG A 805 13.60 -15.73 35.35
C ARG A 805 13.56 -14.55 34.34
N PHE A 806 12.35 -14.00 34.16
CA PHE A 806 12.15 -12.84 33.29
C PHE A 806 12.77 -11.58 33.91
N GLN A 807 12.56 -11.37 35.21
CA GLN A 807 13.17 -10.26 35.95
C GLN A 807 14.70 -10.34 35.96
N GLN A 808 15.29 -11.53 36.09
CA GLN A 808 16.73 -11.76 35.95
C GLN A 808 17.22 -11.40 34.52
N MET A 809 16.42 -11.74 33.51
CA MET A 809 16.73 -11.36 32.14
C MET A 809 16.71 -9.83 31.94
N LEU A 810 15.78 -9.12 32.57
CA LEU A 810 15.72 -7.64 32.52
C LEU A 810 16.78 -6.97 33.40
N GLY A 811 17.47 -7.70 34.29
CA GLY A 811 18.46 -7.15 35.18
C GLY A 811 17.84 -6.41 36.38
N ALA A 812 16.64 -6.82 36.80
CA ALA A 812 15.94 -6.23 37.94
C ALA A 812 16.71 -6.41 39.24
N ASP A 813 16.71 -5.37 40.07
CA ASP A 813 17.12 -5.46 41.47
C ASP A 813 15.91 -5.94 42.30
N PRO A 814 16.01 -7.06 42.99
CA PRO A 814 14.91 -7.60 43.79
C PRO A 814 14.32 -6.63 44.84
N GLU A 815 15.12 -5.68 45.34
CA GLU A 815 14.68 -4.66 46.30
C GLU A 815 14.01 -3.43 45.63
N ALA A 816 14.21 -3.21 44.34
CA ALA A 816 13.70 -2.04 43.62
C ALA A 816 12.32 -2.26 42.98
N GLY A 817 11.82 -3.51 42.96
CA GLY A 817 10.54 -3.85 42.29
C GLY A 817 10.71 -4.52 40.91
N ALA A 818 9.62 -5.04 40.37
CA ALA A 818 9.61 -5.70 39.09
C ALA A 818 9.71 -4.67 37.95
N LEU A 819 10.50 -4.97 36.89
CA LEU A 819 10.69 -4.14 35.70
C LEU A 819 9.78 -4.57 34.55
N ALA A 820 9.24 -3.60 33.84
CA ALA A 820 8.60 -3.78 32.56
C ALA A 820 9.63 -3.76 31.40
N LYS A 821 10.67 -2.90 31.53
CA LYS A 821 11.71 -2.73 30.51
C LYS A 821 13.10 -2.77 31.13
N SER A 822 14.07 -3.35 30.41
CA SER A 822 15.42 -3.53 30.92
C SER A 822 16.20 -2.22 30.94
N GLY A 823 17.07 -2.08 31.98
CA GLY A 823 18.06 -1.03 32.07
C GLY A 823 19.42 -1.40 31.48
N HIS A 824 19.51 -2.40 30.60
CA HIS A 824 20.79 -2.82 30.05
C HIS A 824 21.42 -1.74 29.16
N ARG A 825 22.70 -1.45 29.38
CA ARG A 825 23.44 -0.40 28.67
C ARG A 825 24.03 -0.83 27.32
N SER A 826 23.93 -2.12 26.98
CA SER A 826 24.43 -2.62 25.68
C SER A 826 23.69 -3.87 25.24
N VAL A 827 23.58 -4.08 23.92
CA VAL A 827 23.02 -5.28 23.31
C VAL A 827 23.75 -6.55 23.79
N ALA A 828 25.07 -6.45 24.03
CA ALA A 828 25.87 -7.56 24.53
C ALA A 828 25.54 -7.93 25.98
N GLU A 829 25.17 -6.96 26.82
CA GLU A 829 24.66 -7.21 28.17
C GLU A 829 23.31 -7.91 28.14
N ALA A 830 22.38 -7.38 27.37
CA ALA A 830 21.06 -7.95 27.19
C ALA A 830 21.13 -9.40 26.66
N TYR A 831 21.98 -9.65 25.67
CA TYR A 831 22.18 -11.00 25.14
C TYR A 831 22.77 -11.98 26.19
N ARG A 832 23.74 -11.52 27.00
CA ARG A 832 24.31 -12.31 28.11
C ARG A 832 23.29 -12.57 29.21
N ALA A 833 22.47 -11.58 29.54
CA ALA A 833 21.39 -11.72 30.51
C ALA A 833 20.37 -12.77 30.05
N ARG A 834 19.95 -12.70 28.79
CA ARG A 834 19.06 -13.69 28.18
C ARG A 834 19.66 -15.11 28.20
N SER A 835 20.93 -15.25 27.85
CA SER A 835 21.63 -16.54 27.85
C SER A 835 21.77 -17.13 29.26
N ARG A 836 21.72 -16.31 30.30
CA ARG A 836 21.80 -16.72 31.72
C ARG A 836 20.43 -16.96 32.34
N SER A 837 19.38 -16.33 31.76
CA SER A 837 18.02 -16.56 32.26
C SER A 837 17.64 -18.02 31.98
N ALA A 838 17.02 -18.67 32.92
CA ALA A 838 16.57 -20.06 32.79
C ALA A 838 15.26 -20.18 31.98
N LEU A 839 14.94 -19.18 31.14
CA LEU A 839 13.74 -19.16 30.29
C LEU A 839 13.90 -20.10 29.09
N PRO A 840 12.93 -20.98 28.84
CA PRO A 840 12.91 -21.78 27.61
C PRO A 840 12.89 -20.91 26.34
N ARG A 841 13.37 -21.45 25.23
CA ARG A 841 13.28 -20.76 23.93
C ARG A 841 11.82 -20.59 23.52
N GLY A 842 11.42 -19.37 23.16
CA GLY A 842 10.03 -19.07 22.77
C GLY A 842 9.06 -18.95 23.95
N TRP A 843 9.55 -18.86 25.18
CA TRP A 843 8.72 -18.61 26.34
C TRP A 843 8.01 -17.26 26.23
N ARG A 844 6.73 -17.22 26.63
CA ARG A 844 5.83 -16.10 26.48
C ARG A 844 5.31 -15.59 27.81
N HIS A 845 5.59 -14.33 28.15
CA HIS A 845 5.05 -13.72 29.35
C HIS A 845 3.54 -13.49 29.26
N GLU A 846 2.99 -13.19 28.09
CA GLU A 846 1.56 -13.03 27.87
C GLU A 846 0.77 -14.32 28.16
N GLN A 847 1.35 -15.50 27.90
CA GLN A 847 0.77 -16.78 28.28
C GLN A 847 0.70 -16.91 29.81
N LEU A 848 1.77 -16.53 30.50
CA LEU A 848 1.81 -16.55 31.98
C LEU A 848 0.89 -15.46 32.55
N SER A 849 0.82 -14.28 31.98
CA SER A 849 -0.12 -13.22 32.37
C SER A 849 -1.57 -13.72 32.33
N ALA A 850 -1.99 -14.32 31.22
CA ALA A 850 -3.31 -14.91 31.10
C ALA A 850 -3.59 -15.98 32.17
N LEU A 851 -2.59 -16.84 32.46
CA LEU A 851 -2.70 -17.85 33.51
C LEU A 851 -2.87 -17.24 34.90
N MET A 852 -2.03 -16.27 35.29
CA MET A 852 -2.07 -15.63 36.60
C MET A 852 -3.39 -14.90 36.84
N VAL A 853 -3.91 -14.26 35.81
CA VAL A 853 -5.22 -13.59 35.85
C VAL A 853 -6.37 -14.61 35.88
N ALA A 854 -6.27 -15.70 35.14
CA ALA A 854 -7.27 -16.79 35.18
C ALA A 854 -7.37 -17.45 36.54
N ALA A 855 -6.26 -17.49 37.29
CA ALA A 855 -6.21 -18.00 38.66
C ALA A 855 -6.72 -17.00 39.72
N SER A 856 -6.97 -15.74 39.34
CA SER A 856 -7.42 -14.65 40.22
C SER A 856 -8.75 -14.07 39.69
N PRO A 857 -9.89 -14.76 39.97
CA PRO A 857 -11.19 -14.37 39.39
C PRO A 857 -11.64 -12.93 39.72
N GLU A 858 -11.17 -12.35 40.78
CA GLU A 858 -11.45 -10.98 41.21
C GLU A 858 -10.84 -9.92 40.30
N LYS A 859 -9.88 -10.31 39.43
CA LYS A 859 -9.18 -9.41 38.52
C LYS A 859 -9.88 -9.27 37.15
N VAL A 860 -10.94 -10.01 36.82
CA VAL A 860 -11.42 -10.18 35.43
C VAL A 860 -12.79 -9.60 35.14
N GLY A 861 -13.59 -9.18 36.11
CA GLY A 861 -14.91 -8.59 35.86
C GLY A 861 -15.92 -9.53 35.18
N GLU A 862 -16.96 -8.95 34.54
CA GLU A 862 -18.04 -9.71 33.90
C GLU A 862 -17.61 -10.37 32.58
N HIS A 863 -16.71 -9.72 31.79
CA HIS A 863 -16.21 -10.21 30.50
C HIS A 863 -14.93 -11.02 30.60
N ARG A 864 -14.88 -11.94 31.58
CA ARG A 864 -13.67 -12.72 31.93
C ARG A 864 -12.94 -13.28 30.70
N ASP A 865 -13.64 -13.99 29.83
CA ASP A 865 -13.00 -14.70 28.71
C ASP A 865 -12.47 -13.72 27.66
N LEU A 866 -13.12 -12.57 27.48
CA LEU A 866 -12.62 -11.49 26.62
C LEU A 866 -11.35 -10.85 27.20
N VAL A 867 -11.34 -10.57 28.51
CA VAL A 867 -10.15 -10.03 29.20
C VAL A 867 -8.97 -10.98 29.05
N LEU A 868 -9.17 -12.28 29.31
CA LEU A 868 -8.12 -13.29 29.16
C LEU A 868 -7.62 -13.40 27.73
N ARG A 869 -8.52 -13.33 26.74
CA ARG A 869 -8.16 -13.31 25.33
C ARG A 869 -7.25 -12.13 25.00
N ILE A 870 -7.64 -10.91 25.37
CA ILE A 870 -6.87 -9.70 25.08
C ILE A 870 -5.47 -9.79 25.71
N ILE A 871 -5.37 -10.21 26.99
CA ILE A 871 -4.10 -10.42 27.66
C ILE A 871 -3.22 -11.44 26.91
N GLY A 872 -3.75 -12.61 26.60
CA GLY A 872 -2.97 -13.66 25.95
C GLY A 872 -2.60 -13.35 24.50
N CYS A 873 -3.31 -12.42 23.85
CA CYS A 873 -3.07 -12.01 22.47
C CYS A 873 -2.35 -10.64 22.35
N SER A 874 -1.98 -10.00 23.47
CA SER A 874 -1.38 -8.64 23.51
C SER A 874 -0.17 -8.50 22.59
N HIS A 875 0.65 -9.52 22.40
CA HIS A 875 1.80 -9.53 21.50
C HIS A 875 1.59 -10.29 20.19
N GLY A 876 0.34 -10.63 19.88
CA GLY A 876 -0.03 -11.21 18.59
C GLY A 876 0.09 -12.73 18.49
N HIS A 877 0.31 -13.41 19.59
CA HIS A 877 0.34 -14.86 19.71
C HIS A 877 -0.91 -15.40 20.44
N GLY A 878 -1.03 -16.72 20.57
CA GLY A 878 -2.07 -17.36 21.35
C GLY A 878 -3.45 -17.44 20.73
N ARG A 879 -3.66 -16.97 19.49
CA ARG A 879 -4.98 -17.01 18.83
C ARG A 879 -5.38 -18.39 18.33
N PHE A 880 -4.41 -19.24 18.04
CA PHE A 880 -4.64 -20.64 17.74
C PHE A 880 -4.34 -21.49 18.96
N SER A 881 -3.11 -21.43 19.47
CA SER A 881 -2.66 -22.10 20.70
C SER A 881 -1.36 -21.47 21.16
N PHE A 882 -0.92 -21.81 22.37
CA PHE A 882 0.43 -21.51 22.82
C PHE A 882 1.37 -22.68 22.59
N ALA A 883 2.65 -22.37 22.30
CA ALA A 883 3.66 -23.39 22.04
C ALA A 883 4.12 -24.16 23.30
N HIS A 884 3.88 -23.62 24.47
CA HIS A 884 4.36 -24.18 25.74
C HIS A 884 3.22 -24.71 26.62
N ASP A 885 3.41 -25.92 27.10
CA ASP A 885 2.54 -26.52 28.10
C ASP A 885 2.85 -26.01 29.51
N ALA A 886 2.11 -26.49 30.52
CA ALA A 886 2.25 -26.08 31.90
C ALA A 886 3.67 -26.32 32.45
N ASP A 887 4.35 -27.40 32.07
CA ASP A 887 5.68 -27.77 32.57
C ASP A 887 6.79 -26.87 32.02
N PHE A 888 6.66 -26.40 30.77
CA PHE A 888 7.58 -25.44 30.17
C PHE A 888 7.30 -24.01 30.63
N LEU A 889 6.04 -23.65 30.82
CA LEU A 889 5.63 -22.32 31.23
C LEU A 889 6.07 -22.01 32.65
N LEU A 890 5.80 -22.93 33.58
CA LEU A 890 6.01 -22.76 35.02
C LEU A 890 7.29 -23.46 35.50
N LYS A 891 7.96 -22.84 36.47
CA LYS A 891 9.09 -23.44 37.19
C LYS A 891 9.01 -23.13 38.67
N GLU A 892 9.05 -24.16 39.50
CA GLU A 892 9.02 -24.03 40.93
C GLU A 892 10.19 -23.15 41.45
N GLY A 893 9.91 -22.26 42.42
CA GLY A 893 10.89 -21.33 42.97
C GLY A 893 11.16 -20.07 42.15
N TYR A 894 10.45 -19.88 41.00
CA TYR A 894 10.59 -18.69 40.16
C TYR A 894 9.32 -17.83 40.05
N LEU A 895 8.24 -18.27 40.71
CA LEU A 895 7.01 -17.48 40.74
C LEU A 895 7.13 -16.33 41.77
N PRO A 896 6.39 -15.25 41.60
CA PRO A 896 6.27 -14.17 42.58
C PRO A 896 5.80 -14.70 43.93
N GLU A 897 6.18 -14.00 45.01
CA GLU A 897 5.71 -14.32 46.38
C GLU A 897 4.17 -14.28 46.45
N GLY A 898 3.60 -15.25 47.16
CA GLY A 898 2.15 -15.31 47.39
C GLY A 898 1.37 -16.17 46.41
N LEU A 899 1.99 -16.69 45.36
CA LEU A 899 1.37 -17.62 44.43
C LEU A 899 1.66 -19.07 44.82
N ASP A 900 0.61 -19.91 44.82
CA ASP A 900 0.70 -21.34 45.02
C ASP A 900 1.07 -22.05 43.71
N TYR A 901 2.26 -22.65 43.66
CA TYR A 901 2.78 -23.32 42.46
C TYR A 901 1.88 -24.46 41.97
N GLU A 902 1.41 -25.31 42.89
CA GLU A 902 0.62 -26.49 42.54
C GLU A 902 -0.77 -26.08 42.02
N ALA A 903 -1.41 -25.09 42.64
CA ALA A 903 -2.69 -24.57 42.19
C ALA A 903 -2.55 -23.91 40.80
N LEU A 904 -1.47 -23.16 40.59
CA LEU A 904 -1.20 -22.49 39.30
C LEU A 904 -0.88 -23.51 38.21
N LYS A 905 -0.15 -24.58 38.53
CA LYS A 905 0.18 -25.67 37.63
C LYS A 905 -1.07 -26.47 37.22
N GLU A 906 -1.98 -26.72 38.13
CA GLU A 906 -3.26 -27.36 37.82
C GLU A 906 -4.08 -26.48 36.86
N GLN A 907 -4.14 -25.18 37.11
CA GLN A 907 -4.82 -24.24 36.23
C GLN A 907 -4.15 -24.15 34.87
N ALA A 908 -2.81 -24.11 34.80
CA ALA A 908 -2.06 -24.13 33.55
C ALA A 908 -2.32 -25.39 32.71
N THR A 909 -2.32 -26.54 33.36
CA THR A 909 -2.65 -27.82 32.76
C THR A 909 -4.05 -27.79 32.15
N ARG A 910 -5.03 -27.26 32.90
CA ARG A 910 -6.39 -27.14 32.43
C ARG A 910 -6.47 -26.21 31.19
N LEU A 911 -5.83 -25.04 31.27
CA LEU A 911 -5.87 -24.07 30.17
C LEU A 911 -5.14 -24.59 28.92
N PHE A 912 -3.89 -25.03 29.04
CA PHE A 912 -3.02 -25.22 27.89
C PHE A 912 -2.84 -26.69 27.48
N ASN A 913 -2.83 -27.65 28.42
CA ASN A 913 -2.67 -29.06 28.08
C ASN A 913 -4.00 -29.74 27.72
N VAL A 914 -5.13 -29.30 28.34
CA VAL A 914 -6.45 -29.89 28.12
C VAL A 914 -7.27 -29.15 27.06
N GLY A 915 -6.79 -27.99 26.56
CA GLY A 915 -7.42 -27.26 25.47
C GLY A 915 -8.52 -26.27 25.87
N TYR A 916 -8.58 -25.87 27.18
CA TYR A 916 -9.54 -24.82 27.58
C TYR A 916 -9.22 -23.46 26.97
N TRP A 917 -7.95 -23.21 26.66
CA TRP A 917 -7.55 -22.00 25.94
C TRP A 917 -8.14 -21.94 24.52
N ASP A 918 -8.04 -23.04 23.79
CA ASP A 918 -8.58 -23.14 22.43
C ASP A 918 -10.10 -22.95 22.42
N ASN A 919 -10.79 -23.52 23.40
CA ASN A 919 -12.23 -23.32 23.57
C ASN A 919 -12.57 -21.85 23.90
N LEU A 920 -11.78 -21.18 24.74
CA LEU A 920 -11.96 -19.76 25.06
C LEU A 920 -11.80 -18.90 23.83
N MET A 921 -10.79 -19.16 23.01
CA MET A 921 -10.54 -18.44 21.76
C MET A 921 -11.68 -18.64 20.76
N GLU A 922 -12.16 -19.87 20.61
CA GLU A 922 -13.30 -20.13 19.72
C GLU A 922 -14.59 -19.49 20.23
N GLN A 923 -14.90 -19.62 21.53
CA GLN A 923 -16.10 -19.04 22.12
C GLN A 923 -16.12 -17.51 22.04
N THR A 924 -15.00 -16.85 22.35
CA THR A 924 -14.92 -15.40 22.27
C THR A 924 -15.05 -14.92 20.81
N SER A 925 -14.44 -15.61 19.86
CA SER A 925 -14.60 -15.28 18.42
C SER A 925 -16.04 -15.47 17.95
N ARG A 926 -16.76 -16.48 18.44
CA ARG A 926 -18.19 -16.70 18.12
C ARG A 926 -19.12 -15.70 18.80
N THR A 927 -18.79 -15.33 20.05
CA THR A 927 -19.65 -14.44 20.87
C THR A 927 -19.52 -12.99 20.44
N TYR A 928 -18.30 -12.51 20.24
CA TYR A 928 -18.04 -11.10 19.96
C TYR A 928 -17.86 -10.83 18.44
N GLY A 929 -17.39 -11.82 17.72
CA GLY A 929 -17.06 -11.71 16.29
C GLY A 929 -15.55 -11.56 16.05
N PRO A 930 -15.04 -12.06 14.91
CA PRO A 930 -13.62 -12.02 14.60
C PRO A 930 -13.07 -10.59 14.41
N TYR A 931 -13.84 -9.69 13.81
CA TYR A 931 -13.42 -8.30 13.60
C TYR A 931 -13.51 -7.47 14.87
N ALA A 932 -14.57 -7.64 15.63
CA ALA A 932 -14.73 -6.96 16.92
C ALA A 932 -13.63 -7.34 17.89
N THR A 933 -13.31 -8.64 18.04
CA THR A 933 -12.20 -9.09 18.89
C THR A 933 -10.85 -8.56 18.41
N ALA A 934 -10.56 -8.58 17.11
CA ALA A 934 -9.33 -8.03 16.55
C ALA A 934 -9.22 -6.51 16.80
N TYR A 935 -10.34 -5.79 16.78
CA TYR A 935 -10.34 -4.36 17.07
C TYR A 935 -10.04 -4.06 18.54
N LEU A 936 -10.64 -4.82 19.46
CA LEU A 936 -10.36 -4.67 20.89
C LEU A 936 -8.90 -4.99 21.21
N GLU A 937 -8.34 -6.05 20.65
CA GLU A 937 -6.91 -6.36 20.74
C GLU A 937 -6.03 -5.23 20.17
N ALA A 938 -6.46 -4.57 19.08
CA ALA A 938 -5.72 -3.46 18.47
C ALA A 938 -5.73 -2.21 19.35
N VAL A 939 -6.80 -1.95 20.11
CA VAL A 939 -6.90 -0.81 21.05
C VAL A 939 -5.88 -0.95 22.19
N GLU A 940 -5.83 -2.11 22.83
CA GLU A 940 -4.87 -2.40 23.90
C GLU A 940 -3.43 -2.27 23.40
N ARG A 941 -3.10 -2.90 22.26
CA ARG A 941 -1.76 -2.82 21.65
C ARG A 941 -1.36 -1.41 21.23
N ALA A 942 -2.31 -0.56 20.83
CA ALA A 942 -2.04 0.84 20.51
C ALA A 942 -1.68 1.61 21.77
N ALA A 943 -2.36 1.36 22.89
CA ALA A 943 -2.07 1.98 24.18
C ALA A 943 -0.67 1.61 24.68
N ASP A 944 -0.34 0.31 24.68
CA ASP A 944 1.00 -0.15 25.07
C ASP A 944 2.09 0.46 24.18
N ALA A 945 1.89 0.47 22.84
CA ALA A 945 2.84 1.07 21.93
C ALA A 945 3.02 2.58 22.14
N GLN A 946 1.98 3.32 22.52
CA GLN A 946 2.06 4.75 22.82
C GLN A 946 2.87 4.98 24.11
N ILE A 947 2.53 4.31 25.20
CA ILE A 947 3.22 4.43 26.48
C ILE A 947 4.69 3.99 26.36
N SER A 948 4.93 2.90 25.62
CA SER A 948 6.29 2.43 25.35
C SER A 948 7.15 3.43 24.59
N ARG A 949 6.57 4.26 23.70
CA ARG A 949 7.28 5.34 22.98
C ARG A 949 7.51 6.58 23.83
N GLU A 950 6.63 6.88 24.76
CA GLU A 950 6.77 7.98 25.71
C GLU A 950 7.87 7.72 26.76
N GLY A 951 8.38 6.48 26.84
CA GLY A 951 9.46 6.09 27.73
C GLY A 951 9.00 5.62 29.11
N HIS A 952 7.71 5.35 29.23
CA HIS A 952 7.05 4.83 30.45
C HIS A 952 6.78 3.35 30.38
#